data_cdfb5903d2f6767730504a84f763c826
#
_entry.id   cdfb5903d2f6767730504a84f763c826
#
_cell.length_a   1.000
_cell.length_b   1.000
_cell.length_c   1.000
_cell.angle_alpha   90.00
_cell.angle_beta   90.00
_cell.angle_gamma   90.00
#
_symmetry.space_group_name_H-M   'P 1'
#
loop_
_entity.id
_entity.type
_entity.pdbx_description
1 polymer ?
#
loop_
_entity_poly.entity_id
_entity_poly.type
_entity_poly.pdbx_seq_one_letter_code
_entity_poly.pdbx_strand_id
1 'polypeptide(L)'
;MSAMGHAAVLVHRSAVRYGLALGLTLLAAPLARAQTGTVIGTITDRGTGQPIDAARALIVGTALAAASDTRGTFIIRGVRAGSYSVRVSRIGFRPEVAAVTLAGNDTARASFSLTQSAVELDQVVVTGTGGAVEKRKIGSSMGVVDMAQVQEQVAVTDIGQALAAKVTGLRSVSVGGGAGAARDLRIRGTASFSLSQRPVVYIDGVRVDTRATEWTNATGISNKVACCSFAGGTSTDRLNDLNPDDIERVEVLKGAAAATLYGSEATNGVIQIFTKRGKNESAPSWSLAATTGFDRLRPNLPTKLFPLFTGPDGTQARDANSLIENGPYQNYDVSVQGGGTRSTYFSSAGYMDQEGSIQPNYEKKGNFRLNLSFLPTDKWTVEGRSMLTRNTIAEEQAGNNWTALLGNAMNGNPRNATAQKPFGEAWVPVSDIKQMQTYSDATRWTGGMTLNFTPAPAFTHRFTLGLDDVNEQKSRFFPYAGQYGPAGVTFGQRNLGYRFYYSWTADYLGQYTFHIRRNITSDLSFGGQALKESERLNIAVGNTFAGPGVSAVSSAAVTAGGEAYSEKATIGYLAQDRLSFGQTLYATFGMRVDGNSAFGDNYGFKRYPKADVAWVLSEYAFMPSFISSLKVRAAVGQAGKAPGAFDKFQTFTARSVLQGTPGVVPDNPGNGDLRPETTTEQEAGFESGFFHDRLGVEASVYFARTKDAIVPKLLPPSAGFQTAQNVNVGAIDNHGWEASVNYLAVAHGAFDWTTNLRLDGNHNKVIDLGGVLLSGTAIQVGYPVQGIWTLPMTGYSPTAIGANGRAPNFTRSSTNQYAGPPLPTFNASLGNTFRYGNLQFYALVTMERGAVFQNSDRPYRTRQGGADEYLQFLNSDGTPSFQADSVFNYWSLFDAVDSRDNVRLREVSLSYTIPERFLARTNLGRTQLTVSGQNVIWWDHCHCVDPNMNWAGGDAFGVANGFLAQPAPRQYRLAIRTRF
;
A
#
# COMPACT_ATOMS: atom_id res chain seq x y z
N MET A 1 -7.45 19.61 40.43
CA MET A 1 -6.96 18.96 39.16
C MET A 1 -5.56 19.42 38.81
N SER A 2 -4.65 19.55 39.78
CA SER A 2 -3.28 20.04 39.54
C SER A 2 -2.17 19.09 40.04
N ALA A 3 -2.51 17.89 40.48
CA ALA A 3 -1.52 16.94 41.08
C ALA A 3 -1.19 15.72 40.21
N MET A 4 -1.86 15.50 39.08
CA MET A 4 -1.60 14.34 38.19
C MET A 4 -0.62 14.63 37.05
N GLY A 5 -0.32 15.89 36.75
CA GLY A 5 0.59 16.28 35.65
C GLY A 5 2.07 16.09 35.94
N HIS A 6 2.48 16.10 37.23
CA HIS A 6 3.91 16.00 37.61
C HIS A 6 4.41 14.57 37.82
N ALA A 7 3.53 13.60 38.03
CA ALA A 7 3.92 12.20 38.23
C ALA A 7 4.33 11.49 36.91
N ALA A 8 3.73 11.88 35.80
CA ALA A 8 4.01 11.27 34.49
C ALA A 8 5.41 11.61 33.91
N VAL A 9 5.93 12.82 34.21
CA VAL A 9 7.26 13.27 33.73
C VAL A 9 8.39 12.65 34.54
N LEU A 10 8.17 12.36 35.81
CA LEU A 10 9.15 11.74 36.70
C LEU A 10 9.30 10.22 36.47
N VAL A 11 8.22 9.53 36.11
CA VAL A 11 8.25 8.11 35.77
C VAL A 11 9.02 7.86 34.46
N HIS A 12 8.94 8.81 33.50
CA HIS A 12 9.65 8.67 32.20
C HIS A 12 11.19 8.82 32.34
N ARG A 13 11.68 9.62 33.30
CA ARG A 13 13.12 9.77 33.59
C ARG A 13 13.71 8.63 34.42
N SER A 14 12.90 7.98 35.22
CA SER A 14 13.36 6.87 36.09
C SER A 14 13.43 5.53 35.32
N ALA A 15 12.48 5.24 34.41
CA ALA A 15 12.48 3.99 33.63
C ALA A 15 13.71 3.84 32.71
N VAL A 16 14.20 4.96 32.14
CA VAL A 16 15.43 4.94 31.31
C VAL A 16 16.70 4.71 32.10
N ARG A 17 16.76 5.14 33.36
CA ARG A 17 17.95 4.93 34.22
C ARG A 17 18.06 3.52 34.83
N TYR A 18 16.95 2.87 35.14
CA TYR A 18 16.94 1.51 35.67
C TYR A 18 17.04 0.42 34.58
N GLY A 19 16.58 0.67 33.34
CA GLY A 19 16.78 -0.23 32.23
C GLY A 19 18.23 -0.42 31.79
N LEU A 20 19.07 0.63 31.94
CA LEU A 20 20.51 0.55 31.63
C LEU A 20 21.34 -0.12 32.74
N ALA A 21 20.91 -0.08 34.00
CA ALA A 21 21.64 -0.69 35.11
C ALA A 21 21.42 -2.22 35.22
N LEU A 22 20.24 -2.72 34.78
CA LEU A 22 19.96 -4.17 34.81
C LEU A 22 20.63 -4.92 33.65
N GLY A 23 21.00 -4.24 32.57
CA GLY A 23 21.71 -4.82 31.41
C GLY A 23 23.21 -5.10 31.65
N LEU A 24 23.83 -4.47 32.69
CA LEU A 24 25.28 -4.58 32.92
C LEU A 24 25.68 -5.62 33.97
N THR A 25 24.74 -6.14 34.76
CA THR A 25 25.07 -7.08 35.88
C THR A 25 24.93 -8.57 35.53
N LEU A 26 24.53 -8.94 34.32
CA LEU A 26 24.36 -10.33 33.86
C LEU A 26 25.56 -10.91 33.06
N LEU A 27 26.70 -10.25 33.06
CA LEU A 27 27.87 -10.59 32.20
C LEU A 27 28.98 -11.42 32.85
N ALA A 28 28.76 -12.05 34.01
CA ALA A 28 29.79 -12.85 34.63
C ALA A 28 29.31 -14.26 35.06
N ALA A 29 29.19 -15.16 34.08
CA ALA A 29 29.13 -16.60 34.32
C ALA A 29 30.16 -17.31 33.42
N PRO A 30 30.98 -18.25 33.91
CA PRO A 30 31.97 -18.93 33.09
C PRO A 30 31.32 -19.92 32.14
N LEU A 31 31.62 -19.80 30.85
CA LEU A 31 31.11 -20.59 29.75
C LEU A 31 31.88 -21.89 29.57
N ALA A 32 31.24 -23.02 29.79
CA ALA A 32 31.72 -24.30 29.25
C ALA A 32 31.70 -24.28 27.73
N ARG A 33 32.84 -24.36 27.07
CA ARG A 33 32.97 -24.38 25.59
C ARG A 33 32.47 -25.73 25.09
N ALA A 34 31.31 -25.78 24.50
CA ALA A 34 30.91 -26.89 23.65
C ALA A 34 31.76 -26.89 22.36
N GLN A 35 32.30 -28.02 21.97
CA GLN A 35 33.06 -28.17 20.71
C GLN A 35 32.12 -27.97 19.53
N THR A 36 32.27 -26.88 18.83
CA THR A 36 31.46 -26.55 17.65
C THR A 36 32.34 -26.42 16.42
N GLY A 37 31.89 -26.97 15.31
CA GLY A 37 32.58 -26.86 14.02
C GLY A 37 31.84 -25.93 13.05
N THR A 38 32.25 -25.95 11.79
CA THR A 38 31.75 -25.09 10.73
C THR A 38 31.29 -25.94 9.52
N VAL A 39 30.18 -25.58 8.91
CA VAL A 39 29.79 -26.11 7.61
C VAL A 39 29.99 -25.00 6.57
N ILE A 40 30.80 -25.26 5.54
CA ILE A 40 31.09 -24.34 4.45
C ILE A 40 30.74 -25.01 3.11
N GLY A 41 30.27 -24.23 2.15
CA GLY A 41 29.96 -24.76 0.82
C GLY A 41 29.74 -23.70 -0.22
N THR A 42 29.54 -24.17 -1.45
CA THR A 42 29.25 -23.31 -2.60
C THR A 42 27.88 -23.68 -3.18
N ILE A 43 27.17 -22.68 -3.67
CA ILE A 43 25.85 -22.83 -4.29
C ILE A 43 25.94 -22.23 -5.69
N THR A 44 25.66 -23.06 -6.70
CA THR A 44 25.70 -22.67 -8.13
C THR A 44 24.36 -22.98 -8.80
N ASP A 45 24.07 -22.28 -9.85
CA ASP A 45 22.97 -22.60 -10.77
C ASP A 45 23.41 -23.78 -11.66
N ARG A 46 22.64 -24.85 -11.70
CA ARG A 46 22.97 -26.07 -12.46
C ARG A 46 22.98 -25.83 -13.98
N GLY A 47 22.13 -24.92 -14.45
CA GLY A 47 22.02 -24.61 -15.88
C GLY A 47 23.16 -23.73 -16.40
N THR A 48 23.57 -22.74 -15.61
CA THR A 48 24.51 -21.70 -16.01
C THR A 48 25.91 -21.88 -15.39
N GLY A 49 26.03 -22.67 -14.32
CA GLY A 49 27.26 -22.79 -13.51
C GLY A 49 27.60 -21.54 -12.69
N GLN A 50 26.78 -20.49 -12.77
CA GLN A 50 27.03 -19.24 -12.07
C GLN A 50 26.76 -19.38 -10.56
N PRO A 51 27.52 -18.66 -9.71
CA PRO A 51 27.24 -18.65 -8.27
C PRO A 51 25.89 -18.01 -7.97
N ILE A 52 25.14 -18.60 -7.03
CA ILE A 52 23.87 -18.07 -6.55
C ILE A 52 24.08 -17.30 -5.27
N ASP A 53 23.86 -15.99 -5.30
CA ASP A 53 23.89 -15.10 -4.14
C ASP A 53 22.56 -15.17 -3.35
N ALA A 54 22.66 -14.94 -2.03
CA ALA A 54 21.52 -14.89 -1.10
C ALA A 54 20.68 -16.19 -1.07
N ALA A 55 21.22 -17.33 -1.47
CA ALA A 55 20.61 -18.64 -1.22
C ALA A 55 20.78 -19.02 0.25
N ARG A 56 19.70 -19.45 0.90
CA ARG A 56 19.69 -19.81 2.31
C ARG A 56 20.10 -21.27 2.51
N ALA A 57 21.22 -21.51 3.16
CA ALA A 57 21.64 -22.81 3.65
C ALA A 57 21.21 -22.95 5.12
N LEU A 58 20.40 -23.98 5.44
CA LEU A 58 19.83 -24.26 6.77
C LEU A 58 20.22 -25.65 7.22
N ILE A 59 20.67 -25.83 8.44
CA ILE A 59 20.79 -27.14 9.07
C ILE A 59 19.43 -27.58 9.57
N VAL A 60 18.88 -28.61 8.95
CA VAL A 60 17.54 -29.09 9.25
C VAL A 60 17.43 -29.52 10.72
N GLY A 61 16.33 -29.10 11.35
CA GLY A 61 16.12 -29.37 12.79
C GLY A 61 16.82 -28.39 13.74
N THR A 62 17.48 -27.33 13.22
CA THR A 62 18.13 -26.31 14.04
C THR A 62 17.76 -24.90 13.56
N ALA A 63 18.11 -23.86 14.35
CA ALA A 63 18.00 -22.47 13.91
C ALA A 63 19.22 -21.98 13.11
N LEU A 64 20.24 -22.83 12.91
CA LEU A 64 21.51 -22.44 12.28
C LEU A 64 21.35 -22.39 10.77
N ALA A 65 21.52 -21.19 10.21
CA ALA A 65 21.44 -20.93 8.78
C ALA A 65 22.45 -19.85 8.38
N ALA A 66 22.86 -19.86 7.11
CA ALA A 66 23.61 -18.79 6.48
C ALA A 66 23.07 -18.52 5.07
N ALA A 67 23.24 -17.31 4.57
CA ALA A 67 23.01 -16.99 3.17
C ALA A 67 24.33 -17.09 2.41
N SER A 68 24.27 -17.48 1.12
CA SER A 68 25.44 -17.43 0.26
C SER A 68 25.82 -15.99 -0.08
N ASP A 69 27.10 -15.76 -0.25
CA ASP A 69 27.68 -14.52 -0.75
C ASP A 69 27.59 -14.42 -2.30
N THR A 70 28.12 -13.36 -2.88
CA THR A 70 28.14 -13.12 -4.34
C THR A 70 28.92 -14.17 -5.13
N ARG A 71 29.81 -14.92 -4.47
CA ARG A 71 30.54 -16.06 -5.07
C ARG A 71 29.81 -17.38 -4.81
N GLY A 72 28.59 -17.32 -4.32
CA GLY A 72 27.78 -18.50 -3.99
C GLY A 72 28.27 -19.23 -2.73
N THR A 73 29.22 -18.68 -1.97
CA THR A 73 29.77 -19.34 -0.79
C THR A 73 28.90 -19.07 0.42
N PHE A 74 28.62 -20.13 1.22
CA PHE A 74 27.96 -20.00 2.52
C PHE A 74 28.83 -20.58 3.64
N ILE A 75 28.69 -20.05 4.86
CA ILE A 75 29.43 -20.51 6.04
C ILE A 75 28.47 -20.56 7.22
N ILE A 76 28.16 -21.75 7.73
CA ILE A 76 27.38 -21.95 8.95
C ILE A 76 28.32 -22.34 10.07
N ARG A 77 28.48 -21.48 11.06
CA ARG A 77 29.37 -21.68 12.21
C ARG A 77 28.58 -22.08 13.46
N GLY A 78 29.28 -22.63 14.43
CA GLY A 78 28.66 -22.97 15.71
C GLY A 78 27.85 -24.27 15.66
N VAL A 79 28.08 -25.12 14.67
CA VAL A 79 27.40 -26.41 14.51
C VAL A 79 28.06 -27.42 15.45
N ARG A 80 27.28 -28.08 16.31
CA ARG A 80 27.78 -29.15 17.19
C ARG A 80 28.25 -30.36 16.37
N ALA A 81 29.12 -31.18 16.91
CA ALA A 81 29.50 -32.44 16.28
C ALA A 81 28.26 -33.34 16.11
N GLY A 82 28.10 -33.96 14.93
CA GLY A 82 26.96 -34.79 14.61
C GLY A 82 26.75 -34.92 13.10
N SER A 83 25.78 -35.76 12.73
CA SER A 83 25.33 -35.87 11.32
C SER A 83 24.06 -35.04 11.13
N TYR A 84 24.08 -34.21 10.09
CA TYR A 84 23.03 -33.25 9.77
C TYR A 84 22.62 -33.33 8.31
N SER A 85 21.43 -32.87 8.00
CA SER A 85 21.03 -32.55 6.62
C SER A 85 21.09 -31.01 6.47
N VAL A 86 21.83 -30.55 5.47
CA VAL A 86 21.88 -29.14 5.09
C VAL A 86 20.93 -28.96 3.92
N ARG A 87 19.89 -28.11 4.09
CA ARG A 87 18.95 -27.74 3.03
C ARG A 87 19.31 -26.37 2.51
N VAL A 88 19.49 -26.27 1.19
CA VAL A 88 19.71 -25.00 0.51
C VAL A 88 18.44 -24.63 -0.28
N SER A 89 18.01 -23.39 -0.16
CA SER A 89 16.83 -22.86 -0.84
C SER A 89 17.08 -21.43 -1.33
N ARG A 90 16.57 -21.13 -2.50
CA ARG A 90 16.53 -19.78 -3.11
C ARG A 90 15.23 -19.63 -3.87
N ILE A 91 14.57 -18.47 -3.80
CA ILE A 91 13.38 -18.19 -4.59
C ILE A 91 13.71 -18.29 -6.07
N GLY A 92 12.87 -18.99 -6.84
CA GLY A 92 13.13 -19.32 -8.24
C GLY A 92 14.00 -20.56 -8.48
N PHE A 93 14.41 -21.28 -7.41
CA PHE A 93 15.19 -22.51 -7.49
C PHE A 93 14.58 -23.63 -6.65
N ARG A 94 14.71 -24.86 -7.13
CA ARG A 94 14.32 -26.06 -6.37
C ARG A 94 15.27 -26.25 -5.19
N PRO A 95 14.78 -26.40 -3.96
CA PRO A 95 15.61 -26.69 -2.80
C PRO A 95 16.38 -28.00 -2.96
N GLU A 96 17.62 -28.02 -2.53
CA GLU A 96 18.47 -29.21 -2.51
C GLU A 96 18.90 -29.54 -1.09
N VAL A 97 18.98 -30.83 -0.74
CA VAL A 97 19.37 -31.30 0.58
C VAL A 97 20.55 -32.24 0.46
N ALA A 98 21.59 -32.02 1.25
CA ALA A 98 22.75 -32.90 1.33
C ALA A 98 23.04 -33.27 2.80
N ALA A 99 23.44 -34.49 3.02
CA ALA A 99 23.91 -34.97 4.33
C ALA A 99 25.34 -34.49 4.59
N VAL A 100 25.58 -34.00 5.80
CA VAL A 100 26.91 -33.52 6.25
C VAL A 100 27.20 -34.08 7.63
N THR A 101 28.39 -34.69 7.80
CA THR A 101 28.85 -35.17 9.10
C THR A 101 29.98 -34.26 9.60
N LEU A 102 29.84 -33.74 10.79
CA LEU A 102 30.77 -32.82 11.42
C LEU A 102 31.39 -33.45 12.65
N ALA A 103 32.72 -33.57 12.69
CA ALA A 103 33.48 -33.91 13.90
C ALA A 103 33.71 -32.64 14.73
N GLY A 104 34.01 -32.77 16.04
CA GLY A 104 34.23 -31.63 16.92
C GLY A 104 35.40 -30.76 16.42
N ASN A 105 35.21 -29.42 16.36
CA ASN A 105 36.18 -28.41 15.88
C ASN A 105 36.58 -28.54 14.40
N ASP A 106 35.85 -29.32 13.60
CA ASP A 106 36.15 -29.56 12.19
C ASP A 106 35.34 -28.65 11.26
N THR A 107 35.73 -28.64 9.95
CA THR A 107 35.01 -27.94 8.88
C THR A 107 34.51 -28.95 7.86
N ALA A 108 33.22 -29.15 7.82
CA ALA A 108 32.56 -29.97 6.82
C ALA A 108 32.25 -29.13 5.56
N ARG A 109 32.41 -29.75 4.37
CA ARG A 109 32.15 -29.11 3.09
C ARG A 109 30.95 -29.71 2.40
N ALA A 110 30.06 -28.84 1.84
CA ALA A 110 28.89 -29.25 1.07
C ALA A 110 28.67 -28.29 -0.09
N SER A 111 28.70 -28.78 -1.33
CA SER A 111 28.43 -27.97 -2.52
C SER A 111 27.06 -28.35 -3.10
N PHE A 112 26.32 -27.36 -3.56
CA PHE A 112 24.97 -27.50 -4.10
C PHE A 112 24.89 -26.92 -5.49
N SER A 113 24.10 -27.56 -6.34
CA SER A 113 23.89 -27.12 -7.72
C SER A 113 22.40 -27.03 -7.98
N LEU A 114 21.81 -25.87 -7.63
CA LEU A 114 20.38 -25.68 -7.66
C LEU A 114 19.85 -25.60 -9.09
N THR A 115 18.72 -26.22 -9.33
CA THR A 115 17.98 -26.14 -10.60
C THR A 115 16.93 -25.06 -10.49
N GLN A 116 16.81 -24.20 -11.50
CA GLN A 116 15.73 -23.20 -11.56
C GLN A 116 14.38 -23.88 -11.54
N SER A 117 13.45 -23.29 -10.78
CA SER A 117 12.10 -23.82 -10.56
C SER A 117 11.08 -22.70 -10.66
N ALA A 118 10.01 -22.98 -11.41
CA ALA A 118 8.84 -22.10 -11.49
C ALA A 118 7.86 -22.30 -10.33
N VAL A 119 8.12 -23.25 -9.41
CA VAL A 119 7.24 -23.65 -8.30
C VAL A 119 7.90 -23.36 -6.96
N GLU A 120 7.13 -22.80 -6.02
CA GLU A 120 7.60 -22.34 -4.70
C GLU A 120 6.93 -23.06 -3.52
N LEU A 121 6.53 -24.34 -3.66
CA LEU A 121 5.85 -25.09 -2.58
C LEU A 121 6.68 -25.22 -1.30
N ASP A 122 7.98 -25.28 -1.41
CA ASP A 122 8.89 -25.41 -0.28
C ASP A 122 9.38 -24.06 0.28
N GLN A 123 8.86 -22.96 -0.22
CA GLN A 123 9.17 -21.64 0.30
C GLN A 123 8.71 -21.54 1.77
N VAL A 124 9.61 -21.06 2.62
CA VAL A 124 9.31 -20.82 4.02
C VAL A 124 8.73 -19.43 4.15
N VAL A 125 7.51 -19.33 4.67
CA VAL A 125 6.82 -18.08 4.95
C VAL A 125 6.63 -17.92 6.45
N VAL A 126 6.60 -16.71 6.93
CA VAL A 126 6.35 -16.38 8.34
C VAL A 126 4.93 -15.83 8.41
N THR A 127 3.95 -16.70 8.40
CA THR A 127 2.58 -16.27 8.70
C THR A 127 2.54 -15.70 10.10
N GLY A 128 1.92 -14.54 10.30
CA GLY A 128 1.99 -13.75 11.55
C GLY A 128 1.69 -14.45 12.88
N THR A 129 1.44 -15.72 12.86
CA THR A 129 1.04 -16.52 14.00
C THR A 129 2.03 -17.57 14.44
N GLY A 130 3.23 -17.49 14.00
CA GLY A 130 3.95 -18.50 14.62
C GLY A 130 5.31 -18.70 14.05
N GLY A 131 5.87 -19.23 13.52
CA GLY A 131 7.16 -19.56 13.07
C GLY A 131 7.19 -19.67 11.55
N ALA A 132 8.35 -19.82 11.06
CA ALA A 132 8.58 -20.12 9.67
C ALA A 132 7.87 -21.46 9.30
N VAL A 133 6.93 -21.41 8.36
CA VAL A 133 6.15 -22.56 7.88
C VAL A 133 6.35 -22.70 6.38
N GLU A 134 6.51 -23.93 5.91
CA GLU A 134 6.59 -24.21 4.47
C GLU A 134 5.22 -23.93 3.81
N LYS A 135 5.21 -23.24 2.66
CA LYS A 135 3.98 -22.91 1.90
C LYS A 135 3.15 -24.17 1.58
N ARG A 136 3.79 -25.36 1.42
CA ARG A 136 3.11 -26.64 1.20
C ARG A 136 2.12 -27.02 2.31
N LYS A 137 2.32 -26.54 3.56
CA LYS A 137 1.51 -26.85 4.74
C LYS A 137 0.34 -25.89 4.93
N ILE A 138 0.18 -24.88 4.08
CA ILE A 138 -0.81 -23.81 4.22
C ILE A 138 -1.97 -24.07 3.26
N GLY A 139 -3.19 -24.11 3.80
CA GLY A 139 -4.41 -24.33 3.02
C GLY A 139 -5.05 -23.05 2.44
N SER A 140 -4.63 -21.87 2.85
CA SER A 140 -5.13 -20.59 2.33
C SER A 140 -4.18 -19.97 1.29
N SER A 141 -4.71 -19.07 0.42
CA SER A 141 -3.93 -18.34 -0.59
C SER A 141 -3.06 -17.26 0.03
N MET A 142 -1.82 -17.19 -0.43
CA MET A 142 -0.83 -16.21 0.01
C MET A 142 0.03 -15.76 -1.17
N GLY A 143 0.28 -14.45 -1.26
CA GLY A 143 1.26 -13.89 -2.19
C GLY A 143 2.59 -13.60 -1.49
N VAL A 144 3.71 -13.85 -2.16
CA VAL A 144 5.04 -13.45 -1.68
C VAL A 144 5.75 -12.68 -2.76
N VAL A 145 6.38 -11.57 -2.39
CA VAL A 145 7.20 -10.74 -3.28
C VAL A 145 8.60 -10.66 -2.71
N ASP A 146 9.58 -11.21 -3.44
CA ASP A 146 11.00 -11.05 -3.14
C ASP A 146 11.48 -9.69 -3.64
N MET A 147 11.89 -8.83 -2.72
CA MET A 147 12.32 -7.48 -3.07
C MET A 147 13.67 -7.45 -3.77
N ALA A 148 14.54 -8.43 -3.55
CA ALA A 148 15.79 -8.53 -4.30
C ALA A 148 15.52 -8.78 -5.79
N GLN A 149 14.58 -9.67 -6.11
CA GLN A 149 14.16 -9.93 -7.50
C GLN A 149 13.55 -8.68 -8.15
N VAL A 150 12.67 -7.96 -7.43
CA VAL A 150 12.07 -6.72 -7.94
C VAL A 150 13.14 -5.68 -8.23
N GLN A 151 14.11 -5.50 -7.33
CA GLN A 151 15.19 -4.52 -7.46
C GLN A 151 16.22 -4.87 -8.55
N GLU A 152 16.39 -6.17 -8.87
CA GLU A 152 17.19 -6.63 -10.03
C GLU A 152 16.50 -6.31 -11.36
N GLN A 153 15.16 -6.27 -11.37
CA GLN A 153 14.35 -6.02 -12.55
C GLN A 153 14.18 -4.53 -12.82
N VAL A 154 13.83 -3.72 -11.81
CA VAL A 154 13.45 -2.32 -11.99
C VAL A 154 13.79 -1.48 -10.76
N ALA A 155 14.14 -0.22 -10.98
CA ALA A 155 14.28 0.75 -9.89
C ALA A 155 12.89 1.20 -9.42
N VAL A 156 12.47 0.81 -8.20
CA VAL A 156 11.20 1.19 -7.59
C VAL A 156 11.39 2.36 -6.62
N THR A 157 10.42 3.26 -6.55
CA THR A 157 10.47 4.45 -5.68
C THR A 157 9.75 4.24 -4.35
N ASP A 158 8.70 3.41 -4.34
CA ASP A 158 7.90 3.11 -3.16
C ASP A 158 7.43 1.65 -3.13
N ILE A 159 6.99 1.20 -1.95
CA ILE A 159 6.57 -0.19 -1.73
C ILE A 159 5.29 -0.56 -2.49
N GLY A 160 4.35 0.37 -2.60
CA GLY A 160 3.11 0.14 -3.34
C GLY A 160 3.37 -0.07 -4.83
N GLN A 161 4.38 0.62 -5.39
CA GLN A 161 4.86 0.40 -6.75
C GLN A 161 5.52 -0.99 -6.89
N ALA A 162 6.35 -1.38 -5.93
CA ALA A 162 6.98 -2.70 -5.92
C ALA A 162 5.97 -3.86 -5.92
N LEU A 163 4.82 -3.67 -5.25
CA LEU A 163 3.76 -4.68 -5.14
C LEU A 163 2.82 -4.70 -6.36
N ALA A 164 2.79 -3.62 -7.14
CA ALA A 164 1.85 -3.46 -8.23
C ALA A 164 2.01 -4.56 -9.30
N ALA A 165 0.93 -5.31 -9.57
CA ALA A 165 0.88 -6.42 -10.54
C ALA A 165 1.84 -7.59 -10.25
N LYS A 166 2.41 -7.68 -9.04
CA LYS A 166 3.29 -8.79 -8.60
C LYS A 166 2.53 -9.87 -7.82
N VAL A 167 1.34 -9.55 -7.30
CA VAL A 167 0.48 -10.48 -6.55
C VAL A 167 -0.91 -10.47 -7.16
N THR A 168 -1.48 -11.66 -7.47
CA THR A 168 -2.87 -11.81 -7.93
C THR A 168 -3.84 -11.30 -6.88
N GLY A 169 -4.92 -10.63 -7.30
CA GLY A 169 -5.92 -10.07 -6.41
C GLY A 169 -5.48 -8.85 -5.60
N LEU A 170 -4.23 -8.38 -5.72
CA LEU A 170 -3.75 -7.13 -5.12
C LEU A 170 -3.69 -6.02 -6.19
N ARG A 171 -4.46 -4.97 -5.97
CA ARG A 171 -4.44 -3.75 -6.78
C ARG A 171 -3.65 -2.66 -6.04
N SER A 172 -2.71 -2.03 -6.73
CA SER A 172 -1.95 -0.86 -6.25
C SER A 172 -1.91 0.20 -7.33
N VAL A 173 -2.62 1.30 -7.12
CA VAL A 173 -2.78 2.40 -8.08
C VAL A 173 -2.49 3.71 -7.39
N SER A 174 -1.70 4.60 -8.02
CA SER A 174 -1.51 5.96 -7.51
C SER A 174 -2.81 6.75 -7.62
N VAL A 175 -3.18 7.44 -6.56
CA VAL A 175 -4.39 8.30 -6.55
C VAL A 175 -4.14 9.69 -7.14
N GLY A 176 -2.87 10.08 -7.28
CA GLY A 176 -2.43 11.32 -7.91
C GLY A 176 -1.11 11.11 -8.65
N GLY A 177 -0.67 12.10 -9.40
CA GLY A 177 0.54 12.05 -10.23
C GLY A 177 1.74 12.77 -9.65
N GLY A 178 1.58 13.46 -8.53
CA GLY A 178 2.66 14.20 -7.88
C GLY A 178 3.64 13.29 -7.12
N ALA A 179 4.84 13.82 -6.85
CA ALA A 179 5.78 13.21 -5.92
C ALA A 179 5.14 13.10 -4.53
N GLY A 180 5.31 11.96 -3.85
CA GLY A 180 4.72 11.69 -2.54
C GLY A 180 3.23 11.35 -2.54
N ALA A 181 2.57 11.24 -3.71
CA ALA A 181 1.15 10.90 -3.82
C ALA A 181 0.84 9.53 -3.21
N ALA A 182 -0.30 9.43 -2.51
CA ALA A 182 -0.78 8.20 -1.91
C ALA A 182 -1.14 7.13 -2.96
N ARG A 183 -1.21 5.88 -2.52
CA ARG A 183 -1.69 4.75 -3.33
C ARG A 183 -2.95 4.14 -2.75
N ASP A 184 -3.87 3.79 -3.64
CA ASP A 184 -5.01 2.92 -3.32
C ASP A 184 -4.54 1.46 -3.36
N LEU A 185 -4.44 0.84 -2.17
CA LEU A 185 -4.10 -0.56 -2.00
C LEU A 185 -5.36 -1.34 -1.66
N ARG A 186 -5.71 -2.33 -2.49
CA ARG A 186 -6.88 -3.20 -2.27
C ARG A 186 -6.54 -4.64 -2.54
N ILE A 187 -7.06 -5.53 -1.69
CA ILE A 187 -6.98 -6.97 -1.87
C ILE A 187 -8.39 -7.49 -2.14
N ARG A 188 -8.59 -8.12 -3.31
CA ARG A 188 -9.89 -8.64 -3.76
C ARG A 188 -10.93 -7.51 -3.89
N GLY A 189 -12.15 -7.65 -3.40
CA GLY A 189 -13.22 -6.68 -3.55
C GLY A 189 -13.42 -5.73 -2.37
N THR A 190 -14.50 -4.95 -2.42
CA THR A 190 -14.94 -4.04 -1.35
C THR A 190 -15.77 -4.80 -0.33
N ALA A 191 -15.42 -4.74 0.96
CA ALA A 191 -16.06 -5.52 2.01
C ALA A 191 -16.88 -4.67 3.03
N SER A 192 -16.89 -3.34 2.90
CA SER A 192 -17.63 -2.43 3.80
C SER A 192 -18.28 -1.30 3.03
N PHE A 193 -19.34 -0.72 3.58
CA PHE A 193 -20.00 0.48 3.03
C PHE A 193 -19.36 1.78 3.52
N SER A 194 -18.84 1.82 4.74
CA SER A 194 -18.45 3.07 5.44
C SER A 194 -17.04 3.05 6.02
N LEU A 195 -16.40 1.87 6.14
CA LEU A 195 -15.08 1.75 6.73
C LEU A 195 -13.99 1.63 5.64
N SER A 196 -12.73 1.97 5.99
CA SER A 196 -11.57 1.91 5.10
C SER A 196 -11.46 0.56 4.38
N GLN A 197 -11.09 0.55 3.10
CA GLN A 197 -10.92 -0.66 2.29
C GLN A 197 -9.46 -1.13 2.22
N ARG A 198 -8.55 -0.44 2.88
CA ARG A 198 -7.10 -0.75 2.85
C ARG A 198 -6.78 -1.98 3.69
N PRO A 199 -5.83 -2.82 3.26
CA PRO A 199 -5.29 -3.90 4.09
C PRO A 199 -4.52 -3.34 5.27
N VAL A 200 -4.45 -4.11 6.35
CA VAL A 200 -3.58 -3.79 7.48
C VAL A 200 -2.12 -4.13 7.16
N VAL A 201 -1.18 -3.29 7.62
CA VAL A 201 0.24 -3.47 7.34
C VAL A 201 1.02 -3.63 8.64
N TYR A 202 1.92 -4.61 8.63
CA TYR A 202 2.88 -4.85 9.70
C TYR A 202 4.31 -4.80 9.13
N ILE A 203 5.23 -4.21 9.87
CA ILE A 203 6.68 -4.24 9.58
C ILE A 203 7.34 -5.04 10.68
N ASP A 204 7.92 -6.21 10.33
CA ASP A 204 8.58 -7.10 11.29
C ASP A 204 7.72 -7.43 12.52
N GLY A 205 6.40 -7.49 12.35
CA GLY A 205 5.44 -7.78 13.41
C GLY A 205 4.88 -6.57 14.16
N VAL A 206 5.33 -5.36 13.87
CA VAL A 206 4.80 -4.10 14.44
C VAL A 206 3.71 -3.53 13.53
N ARG A 207 2.53 -3.24 14.10
CA ARG A 207 1.44 -2.56 13.39
C ARG A 207 1.84 -1.14 13.05
N VAL A 208 1.66 -0.73 11.79
CA VAL A 208 2.10 0.59 11.32
C VAL A 208 0.98 1.40 10.71
N ASP A 209 1.09 2.73 10.80
CA ASP A 209 0.21 3.66 10.12
C ASP A 209 0.46 3.65 8.61
N THR A 210 -0.62 3.43 7.85
CA THR A 210 -0.60 3.46 6.38
C THR A 210 -1.77 4.27 5.83
N ARG A 211 -2.42 5.08 6.67
CA ARG A 211 -3.54 5.90 6.23
C ARG A 211 -3.06 7.01 5.32
N ALA A 212 -3.85 7.27 4.30
CA ALA A 212 -3.70 8.47 3.52
C ALA A 212 -4.12 9.67 4.37
N THR A 213 -3.22 10.63 4.57
CA THR A 213 -3.52 11.84 5.35
C THR A 213 -3.97 12.95 4.40
N GLU A 214 -5.21 13.35 4.56
CA GLU A 214 -5.79 14.48 3.85
C GLU A 214 -5.86 15.71 4.78
N TRP A 215 -5.97 16.89 4.20
CA TRP A 215 -6.42 18.07 4.92
C TRP A 215 -7.88 17.89 5.29
N THR A 216 -8.17 16.99 6.21
CA THR A 216 -9.56 16.77 6.59
C THR A 216 -10.12 17.99 7.28
N ASN A 217 -11.40 18.23 7.03
CA ASN A 217 -12.27 19.15 7.73
C ASN A 217 -12.43 18.80 9.23
N ALA A 218 -11.45 18.14 9.84
CA ALA A 218 -11.41 17.77 11.26
C ALA A 218 -11.49 19.00 12.18
N THR A 219 -11.60 20.16 11.58
CA THR A 219 -11.61 21.40 12.33
C THR A 219 -12.96 21.75 12.88
N GLY A 220 -14.07 21.13 12.65
CA GLY A 220 -15.33 21.81 13.09
C GLY A 220 -15.36 23.31 12.69
N ILE A 221 -14.22 23.90 12.32
CA ILE A 221 -14.02 25.17 11.65
C ILE A 221 -14.24 24.89 10.19
N SER A 222 -15.42 24.36 9.92
CA SER A 222 -15.82 24.05 8.57
C SER A 222 -16.12 25.36 7.87
N ASN A 223 -15.26 25.74 6.97
CA ASN A 223 -15.78 26.26 5.75
C ASN A 223 -16.42 25.06 5.03
N LYS A 224 -17.58 24.61 5.51
CA LYS A 224 -18.51 23.73 4.81
C LYS A 224 -19.11 24.51 3.62
N VAL A 225 -18.26 24.93 2.73
CA VAL A 225 -18.71 25.12 1.35
C VAL A 225 -18.83 23.70 0.82
N ALA A 226 -20.03 23.23 0.63
CA ALA A 226 -20.38 21.86 0.25
C ALA A 226 -19.84 21.40 -1.11
N CYS A 227 -19.11 22.23 -1.78
CA CYS A 227 -18.38 22.00 -3.02
C CYS A 227 -17.07 22.76 -2.92
N CYS A 228 -16.00 22.11 -3.39
CA CYS A 228 -14.80 22.83 -3.77
C CYS A 228 -14.05 23.42 -2.57
N SER A 229 -14.01 22.69 -1.47
CA SER A 229 -13.26 23.11 -0.29
C SER A 229 -11.79 23.38 -0.67
N PHE A 230 -11.17 24.35 -0.05
CA PHE A 230 -9.72 24.61 -0.13
C PHE A 230 -8.85 23.44 0.40
N ALA A 231 -9.44 22.28 0.56
CA ALA A 231 -8.86 21.07 1.11
C ALA A 231 -8.31 20.13 0.03
N GLY A 232 -8.04 20.62 -1.16
CA GLY A 232 -7.41 19.81 -2.18
C GLY A 232 -5.90 19.91 -2.09
N GLY A 233 -5.28 18.85 -1.95
CA GLY A 233 -3.90 18.48 -2.16
C GLY A 233 -3.97 17.00 -2.40
N THR A 234 -3.01 16.44 -3.10
CA THR A 234 -2.93 14.99 -3.22
C THR A 234 -2.74 14.42 -1.82
N SER A 235 -3.57 13.45 -1.40
CA SER A 235 -3.35 12.79 -0.13
C SER A 235 -1.96 12.16 -0.09
N THR A 236 -1.26 12.29 1.03
CA THR A 236 0.05 11.68 1.26
C THR A 236 -0.13 10.37 2.01
N ASP A 237 0.70 9.35 1.73
CA ASP A 237 0.61 8.01 2.33
C ASP A 237 1.84 7.73 3.18
N ARG A 238 1.62 7.34 4.44
CA ARG A 238 2.73 6.96 5.34
C ARG A 238 3.41 5.64 4.98
N LEU A 239 2.85 4.86 4.02
CA LEU A 239 3.55 3.73 3.42
C LEU A 239 4.76 4.17 2.57
N ASN A 240 4.70 5.38 1.99
CA ASN A 240 5.80 5.98 1.24
C ASN A 240 7.02 6.32 2.11
N ASP A 241 6.87 6.37 3.44
CA ASP A 241 7.99 6.59 4.35
C ASP A 241 9.00 5.42 4.36
N LEU A 242 8.58 4.23 3.88
CA LEU A 242 9.44 3.06 3.82
C LEU A 242 10.42 3.13 2.64
N ASN A 243 11.67 2.77 2.91
CA ASN A 243 12.66 2.60 1.85
C ASN A 243 12.57 1.17 1.27
N PRO A 244 12.23 0.99 -0.04
CA PRO A 244 12.19 -0.33 -0.65
C PRO A 244 13.52 -1.09 -0.57
N ASP A 245 14.66 -0.39 -0.52
CA ASP A 245 15.98 -1.01 -0.43
C ASP A 245 16.28 -1.66 0.93
N ASP A 246 15.50 -1.35 1.97
CA ASP A 246 15.60 -1.99 3.30
C ASP A 246 14.78 -3.27 3.43
N ILE A 247 13.95 -3.60 2.44
CA ILE A 247 13.00 -4.69 2.52
C ILE A 247 13.59 -5.96 1.91
N GLU A 248 13.44 -7.09 2.60
CA GLU A 248 13.81 -8.42 2.14
C GLU A 248 12.69 -9.02 1.28
N ARG A 249 11.46 -9.07 1.85
CA ARG A 249 10.29 -9.59 1.17
C ARG A 249 9.00 -9.02 1.74
N VAL A 250 7.93 -9.15 0.97
CA VAL A 250 6.57 -8.83 1.40
C VAL A 250 5.68 -10.06 1.25
N GLU A 251 4.95 -10.41 2.31
CA GLU A 251 3.96 -11.48 2.32
C GLU A 251 2.56 -10.85 2.36
N VAL A 252 1.68 -11.27 1.47
CA VAL A 252 0.30 -10.78 1.34
C VAL A 252 -0.65 -11.90 1.68
N LEU A 253 -1.33 -11.78 2.83
CA LEU A 253 -2.39 -12.69 3.24
C LEU A 253 -3.72 -12.16 2.67
N LYS A 254 -4.31 -12.95 1.79
CA LYS A 254 -5.51 -12.56 1.07
C LYS A 254 -6.76 -13.07 1.80
N GLY A 255 -7.74 -12.18 1.94
CA GLY A 255 -9.05 -12.50 2.46
C GLY A 255 -9.13 -12.98 3.91
N ALA A 256 -10.35 -13.24 4.37
CA ALA A 256 -10.64 -13.56 5.77
C ALA A 256 -10.07 -14.92 6.22
N ALA A 257 -10.02 -15.92 5.33
CA ALA A 257 -9.51 -17.25 5.67
C ALA A 257 -8.02 -17.24 6.03
N ALA A 258 -7.22 -16.42 5.32
CA ALA A 258 -5.80 -16.23 5.63
C ALA A 258 -5.58 -15.27 6.81
N ALA A 259 -6.46 -14.29 6.96
CA ALA A 259 -6.31 -13.17 7.90
C ALA A 259 -6.95 -13.40 9.27
N THR A 260 -7.64 -14.51 9.52
CA THR A 260 -8.34 -14.82 10.80
C THR A 260 -7.47 -14.56 12.03
N LEU A 261 -6.18 -14.83 11.93
CA LEU A 261 -5.23 -14.68 13.04
C LEU A 261 -4.92 -13.22 13.40
N TYR A 262 -5.37 -12.25 12.56
CA TYR A 262 -5.28 -10.82 12.79
C TYR A 262 -6.61 -10.19 13.26
N GLY A 263 -7.68 -10.99 13.30
CA GLY A 263 -8.95 -10.68 13.99
C GLY A 263 -9.76 -9.55 13.41
N SER A 264 -10.15 -8.63 14.30
CA SER A 264 -11.16 -7.58 14.07
C SER A 264 -10.66 -6.39 13.22
N GLU A 265 -9.56 -6.52 12.51
CA GLU A 265 -9.03 -5.48 11.61
C GLU A 265 -8.68 -6.01 10.21
N ALA A 266 -8.79 -7.33 9.98
CA ALA A 266 -8.15 -8.02 8.88
C ALA A 266 -9.08 -8.44 7.73
N THR A 267 -10.32 -7.96 7.70
CA THR A 267 -11.29 -8.27 6.63
C THR A 267 -10.75 -7.98 5.22
N ASN A 268 -9.96 -6.93 5.07
CA ASN A 268 -9.39 -6.50 3.79
C ASN A 268 -8.01 -7.14 3.51
N GLY A 269 -7.63 -8.19 4.26
CA GLY A 269 -6.32 -8.83 4.15
C GLY A 269 -5.22 -8.14 4.96
N VAL A 270 -4.03 -8.75 4.93
CA VAL A 270 -2.86 -8.31 5.71
C VAL A 270 -1.63 -8.29 4.82
N ILE A 271 -0.83 -7.24 4.91
CA ILE A 271 0.47 -7.12 4.27
C ILE A 271 1.54 -7.18 5.37
N GLN A 272 2.42 -8.18 5.28
CA GLN A 272 3.57 -8.35 6.17
C GLN A 272 4.84 -7.95 5.44
N ILE A 273 5.54 -6.94 5.92
CA ILE A 273 6.80 -6.46 5.37
C ILE A 273 7.93 -6.96 6.28
N PHE A 274 8.83 -7.73 5.70
CA PHE A 274 10.02 -8.23 6.37
C PHE A 274 11.24 -7.45 5.88
N THR A 275 12.00 -6.90 6.82
CA THR A 275 13.16 -6.09 6.51
C THR A 275 14.44 -6.90 6.52
N LYS A 276 15.46 -6.43 5.81
CA LYS A 276 16.78 -7.05 5.74
C LYS A 276 17.39 -7.20 7.12
N ARG A 277 18.07 -8.32 7.34
CA ARG A 277 18.71 -8.67 8.61
C ARG A 277 20.21 -8.86 8.42
N GLY A 278 20.94 -8.79 9.51
CA GLY A 278 22.35 -9.14 9.53
C GLY A 278 22.57 -10.60 9.16
N LYS A 279 23.72 -10.87 8.54
CA LYS A 279 24.16 -12.22 8.17
C LYS A 279 25.34 -12.65 9.05
N ASN A 280 25.46 -13.96 9.26
CA ASN A 280 26.60 -14.53 9.96
C ASN A 280 27.82 -14.58 9.02
N GLU A 281 28.41 -13.45 8.77
CA GLU A 281 29.58 -13.27 7.88
C GLU A 281 30.76 -12.74 8.72
N SER A 282 31.98 -13.23 8.43
CA SER A 282 33.17 -12.84 9.16
C SER A 282 33.66 -11.43 8.84
N ALA A 283 33.33 -10.91 7.68
CA ALA A 283 33.64 -9.56 7.24
C ALA A 283 32.36 -8.78 6.97
N PRO A 284 32.29 -7.48 7.27
CA PRO A 284 31.19 -6.64 6.87
C PRO A 284 31.00 -6.61 5.35
N SER A 285 29.78 -6.78 4.89
CA SER A 285 29.40 -6.62 3.49
C SER A 285 28.68 -5.29 3.31
N TRP A 286 29.25 -4.42 2.50
CA TRP A 286 28.66 -3.12 2.16
C TRP A 286 27.90 -3.21 0.85
N SER A 287 26.82 -2.43 0.77
CA SER A 287 26.04 -2.26 -0.47
C SER A 287 25.78 -0.77 -0.70
N LEU A 288 26.01 -0.33 -1.91
CA LEU A 288 25.68 1.02 -2.37
C LEU A 288 24.72 0.93 -3.55
N ALA A 289 23.64 1.71 -3.49
CA ALA A 289 22.75 1.93 -4.62
C ALA A 289 22.64 3.44 -4.89
N ALA A 290 22.79 3.82 -6.15
CA ALA A 290 22.54 5.17 -6.60
C ALA A 290 21.61 5.13 -7.81
N THR A 291 20.57 5.93 -7.78
CA THR A 291 19.57 6.01 -8.86
C THR A 291 19.37 7.48 -9.22
N THR A 292 19.40 7.79 -10.51
CA THR A 292 19.06 9.11 -11.05
C THR A 292 18.05 8.96 -12.17
N GLY A 293 17.36 10.05 -12.50
CA GLY A 293 16.39 10.02 -13.57
C GLY A 293 15.46 11.22 -13.55
N PHE A 294 14.29 11.04 -14.14
CA PHE A 294 13.26 12.08 -14.14
C PHE A 294 11.86 11.48 -14.31
N ASP A 295 10.88 12.25 -13.87
CA ASP A 295 9.44 12.00 -14.05
C ASP A 295 8.90 12.98 -15.09
N ARG A 296 7.98 12.51 -15.95
CA ARG A 296 7.33 13.36 -16.93
C ARG A 296 5.91 12.91 -17.21
N LEU A 297 4.96 13.80 -17.10
CA LEU A 297 3.59 13.55 -17.55
C LEU A 297 3.54 13.31 -19.06
N ARG A 298 2.53 12.55 -19.50
CA ARG A 298 2.25 12.38 -20.93
C ARG A 298 1.75 13.72 -21.50
N PRO A 299 2.38 14.29 -22.54
CA PRO A 299 1.96 15.55 -23.14
C PRO A 299 0.80 15.34 -24.13
N ASN A 300 -0.37 14.93 -23.62
CA ASN A 300 -1.59 14.74 -24.42
C ASN A 300 -2.83 15.24 -23.70
N LEU A 301 -2.66 16.31 -22.91
CA LEU A 301 -3.80 16.99 -22.31
C LEU A 301 -4.73 17.49 -23.42
N PRO A 302 -6.07 17.44 -23.23
CA PRO A 302 -7.02 17.81 -24.26
C PRO A 302 -7.19 19.32 -24.42
N THR A 303 -6.11 20.05 -24.75
CA THR A 303 -6.03 21.52 -24.84
C THR A 303 -5.34 21.99 -26.14
N LYS A 304 -5.43 21.19 -27.20
CA LYS A 304 -4.68 21.41 -28.45
C LYS A 304 -5.05 22.70 -29.18
N LEU A 305 -6.29 23.17 -29.01
CA LEU A 305 -6.78 24.38 -29.69
C LEU A 305 -6.48 25.68 -28.93
N PHE A 306 -5.99 25.61 -27.68
CA PHE A 306 -5.72 26.79 -26.84
C PHE A 306 -4.80 27.81 -27.49
N PRO A 307 -3.65 27.48 -28.09
CA PRO A 307 -2.77 28.44 -28.73
C PRO A 307 -3.36 29.14 -29.93
N LEU A 308 -4.47 28.66 -30.50
CA LEU A 308 -5.14 29.27 -31.66
C LEU A 308 -6.01 30.45 -31.29
N PHE A 309 -6.29 30.67 -30.00
CA PHE A 309 -7.17 31.72 -29.52
C PHE A 309 -6.38 32.87 -28.88
N THR A 310 -6.90 34.07 -29.10
CA THR A 310 -6.42 35.30 -28.49
C THR A 310 -7.52 35.87 -27.59
N GLY A 311 -7.17 36.18 -26.37
CA GLY A 311 -8.09 36.72 -25.39
C GLY A 311 -8.35 38.25 -25.56
N PRO A 312 -9.19 38.82 -24.69
CA PRO A 312 -9.69 40.18 -24.84
C PRO A 312 -8.62 41.28 -24.70
N ASP A 313 -7.49 41.02 -24.04
CA ASP A 313 -6.35 41.93 -23.89
C ASP A 313 -5.25 41.73 -24.95
N GLY A 314 -5.50 40.87 -25.94
CA GLY A 314 -4.52 40.52 -26.97
C GLY A 314 -3.58 39.37 -26.58
N THR A 315 -3.74 38.77 -25.39
CA THR A 315 -2.93 37.66 -24.95
C THR A 315 -3.31 36.36 -25.72
N GLN A 316 -2.32 35.73 -26.32
CA GLN A 316 -2.51 34.40 -26.92
C GLN A 316 -2.61 33.34 -25.82
N ALA A 317 -3.65 32.52 -25.87
CA ALA A 317 -3.87 31.46 -24.92
C ALA A 317 -2.73 30.42 -24.95
N ARG A 318 -2.31 29.95 -23.77
CA ARG A 318 -1.29 28.91 -23.61
C ARG A 318 -1.92 27.54 -23.49
N ASP A 319 -1.27 26.53 -24.07
CA ASP A 319 -1.64 25.13 -23.89
C ASP A 319 -1.21 24.66 -22.50
N ALA A 320 -2.10 23.96 -21.76
CA ALA A 320 -1.80 23.39 -20.46
C ALA A 320 -0.64 22.36 -20.49
N ASN A 321 -0.34 21.75 -21.66
CA ASN A 321 0.84 20.92 -21.84
C ASN A 321 2.16 21.69 -21.62
N SER A 322 2.17 23.02 -21.70
CA SER A 322 3.34 23.86 -21.41
C SER A 322 3.72 23.91 -19.92
N LEU A 323 2.85 23.40 -19.03
CA LEU A 323 3.15 23.23 -17.61
C LEU A 323 3.96 21.98 -17.30
N ILE A 324 4.06 21.05 -18.27
CA ILE A 324 4.72 19.75 -18.07
C ILE A 324 6.24 19.92 -18.19
N GLU A 325 6.93 19.71 -17.10
CA GLU A 325 8.38 19.75 -17.00
C GLU A 325 8.96 18.35 -16.72
N ASN A 326 10.27 18.18 -16.82
CA ASN A 326 10.96 17.00 -16.33
C ASN A 326 11.22 17.21 -14.85
N GLY A 327 10.59 16.40 -14.00
CA GLY A 327 10.86 16.39 -12.56
C GLY A 327 12.08 15.50 -12.25
N PRO A 328 13.24 16.06 -11.90
CA PRO A 328 14.43 15.27 -11.58
C PRO A 328 14.21 14.34 -10.40
N TYR A 329 14.89 13.19 -10.41
CA TYR A 329 14.88 12.18 -9.37
C TYR A 329 16.30 11.76 -9.04
N GLN A 330 16.61 11.69 -7.75
CA GLN A 330 17.86 11.18 -7.21
C GLN A 330 17.57 10.36 -5.96
N ASN A 331 18.22 9.19 -5.83
CA ASN A 331 18.15 8.36 -4.63
C ASN A 331 19.50 7.71 -4.38
N TYR A 332 19.98 7.78 -3.15
CA TYR A 332 21.26 7.23 -2.70
C TYR A 332 21.04 6.40 -1.45
N ASP A 333 21.43 5.14 -1.49
CA ASP A 333 21.31 4.21 -0.39
C ASP A 333 22.64 3.53 -0.11
N VAL A 334 23.02 3.49 1.16
CA VAL A 334 24.16 2.74 1.65
C VAL A 334 23.71 1.81 2.75
N SER A 335 24.17 0.57 2.73
CA SER A 335 23.90 -0.37 3.79
C SER A 335 25.11 -1.23 4.11
N VAL A 336 25.18 -1.69 5.35
CA VAL A 336 26.19 -2.62 5.84
C VAL A 336 25.51 -3.73 6.63
N GLN A 337 25.94 -4.95 6.39
CA GLN A 337 25.51 -6.12 7.15
C GLN A 337 26.71 -6.98 7.51
N GLY A 338 26.58 -7.68 8.62
CA GLY A 338 27.65 -8.56 9.11
C GLY A 338 27.27 -9.22 10.42
N GLY A 339 28.25 -9.87 11.01
CA GLY A 339 28.10 -10.46 12.32
C GLY A 339 28.93 -11.72 12.50
N GLY A 340 28.78 -12.33 13.65
CA GLY A 340 29.39 -13.59 14.02
C GLY A 340 28.34 -14.60 14.48
N THR A 341 28.82 -15.64 15.15
CA THR A 341 27.97 -16.75 15.64
C THR A 341 26.89 -16.35 16.63
N ARG A 342 27.11 -15.26 17.39
CA ARG A 342 26.20 -14.83 18.47
C ARG A 342 25.55 -13.48 18.26
N SER A 343 26.00 -12.71 17.29
CA SER A 343 25.39 -11.42 16.97
C SER A 343 25.46 -11.13 15.50
N THR A 344 24.39 -10.57 14.96
CA THR A 344 24.35 -10.08 13.58
C THR A 344 23.76 -8.68 13.57
N TYR A 345 24.15 -7.89 12.57
CA TYR A 345 23.69 -6.53 12.41
C TYR A 345 23.42 -6.20 10.94
N PHE A 346 22.44 -5.35 10.73
CA PHE A 346 22.17 -4.66 9.46
C PHE A 346 21.95 -3.19 9.79
N SER A 347 22.60 -2.29 9.06
CA SER A 347 22.34 -0.86 9.13
C SER A 347 22.29 -0.27 7.74
N SER A 348 21.40 0.70 7.53
CA SER A 348 21.28 1.44 6.27
C SER A 348 21.01 2.90 6.52
N ALA A 349 21.40 3.72 5.54
CA ALA A 349 21.02 5.12 5.43
C ALA A 349 20.71 5.43 3.96
N GLY A 350 19.64 6.20 3.72
CA GLY A 350 19.22 6.58 2.39
C GLY A 350 18.77 8.03 2.34
N TYR A 351 18.89 8.63 1.16
CA TYR A 351 18.36 9.96 0.85
C TYR A 351 17.77 9.98 -0.55
N MET A 352 16.53 10.44 -0.66
CA MET A 352 15.80 10.61 -1.92
C MET A 352 15.40 12.07 -2.09
N ASP A 353 15.55 12.58 -3.30
CA ASP A 353 15.05 13.87 -3.77
C ASP A 353 14.32 13.65 -5.11
N GLN A 354 13.02 13.89 -5.12
CA GLN A 354 12.15 13.72 -6.27
C GLN A 354 11.35 14.99 -6.51
N GLU A 355 11.40 15.55 -7.69
CA GLU A 355 10.52 16.63 -8.11
C GLU A 355 9.38 16.10 -8.98
N GLY A 356 8.21 16.73 -8.87
CA GLY A 356 7.06 16.43 -9.72
C GLY A 356 7.19 16.99 -11.13
N SER A 357 6.40 16.46 -12.05
CA SER A 357 6.32 16.95 -13.43
C SER A 357 5.58 18.28 -13.56
N ILE A 358 4.92 18.75 -12.53
CA ILE A 358 4.27 20.06 -12.41
C ILE A 358 4.79 20.74 -11.15
N GLN A 359 5.49 21.85 -11.29
CA GLN A 359 6.04 22.60 -10.16
C GLN A 359 4.97 23.45 -9.45
N PRO A 360 5.05 23.62 -8.10
CA PRO A 360 6.18 23.36 -7.21
C PRO A 360 6.09 22.04 -6.37
N ASN A 361 5.73 20.91 -6.94
CA ASN A 361 5.63 19.63 -6.23
C ASN A 361 6.99 18.94 -6.09
N TYR A 362 7.32 18.44 -4.89
CA TYR A 362 8.50 17.61 -4.63
C TYR A 362 8.33 16.70 -3.41
N GLU A 363 9.16 15.66 -3.28
CA GLU A 363 9.34 14.83 -2.09
C GLU A 363 10.82 14.69 -1.76
N LYS A 364 11.21 14.98 -0.50
CA LYS A 364 12.56 14.78 0.04
C LYS A 364 12.50 13.89 1.24
N LYS A 365 13.19 12.75 1.19
CA LYS A 365 13.11 11.73 2.22
C LYS A 365 14.50 11.29 2.65
N GLY A 366 14.76 11.34 3.96
CA GLY A 366 15.91 10.75 4.60
C GLY A 366 15.48 9.60 5.49
N ASN A 367 16.17 8.47 5.44
CA ASN A 367 15.88 7.31 6.27
C ASN A 367 17.16 6.72 6.87
N PHE A 368 17.00 6.16 8.06
CA PHE A 368 18.04 5.39 8.76
C PHE A 368 17.41 4.14 9.38
N ARG A 369 18.09 3.00 9.26
CA ARG A 369 17.65 1.73 9.83
C ARG A 369 18.77 1.05 10.57
N LEU A 370 18.41 0.39 11.69
CA LEU A 370 19.30 -0.47 12.46
C LEU A 370 18.56 -1.72 12.92
N ASN A 371 19.02 -2.89 12.50
CA ASN A 371 18.52 -4.19 12.95
C ASN A 371 19.67 -4.96 13.60
N LEU A 372 19.46 -5.38 14.82
CA LEU A 372 20.43 -6.13 15.62
C LEU A 372 19.80 -7.47 16.03
N SER A 373 20.56 -8.54 15.97
CA SER A 373 20.17 -9.83 16.54
C SER A 373 21.29 -10.34 17.43
N PHE A 374 20.94 -10.79 18.60
CA PHE A 374 21.87 -11.28 19.61
C PHE A 374 21.39 -12.61 20.18
N LEU A 375 22.28 -13.59 20.27
CA LEU A 375 22.05 -14.92 20.82
C LEU A 375 22.83 -15.07 22.12
N PRO A 376 22.29 -14.64 23.29
CA PRO A 376 22.97 -14.75 24.58
C PRO A 376 23.29 -16.20 24.91
N THR A 377 22.38 -17.11 24.57
CA THR A 377 22.55 -18.56 24.69
C THR A 377 21.90 -19.23 23.48
N ASP A 378 22.12 -20.52 23.30
CA ASP A 378 21.47 -21.33 22.24
C ASP A 378 19.93 -21.40 22.37
N LYS A 379 19.36 -20.96 23.51
CA LYS A 379 17.93 -20.96 23.79
C LYS A 379 17.25 -19.59 23.62
N TRP A 380 18.03 -18.51 23.60
CA TRP A 380 17.51 -17.16 23.54
C TRP A 380 18.01 -16.43 22.30
N THR A 381 17.10 -15.79 21.60
CA THR A 381 17.41 -14.80 20.57
C THR A 381 16.71 -13.49 20.92
N VAL A 382 17.46 -12.40 20.93
CA VAL A 382 16.97 -11.04 21.15
C VAL A 382 17.18 -10.28 19.86
N GLU A 383 16.11 -9.78 19.27
CA GLU A 383 16.17 -8.97 18.05
C GLU A 383 15.67 -7.55 18.36
N GLY A 384 16.47 -6.54 18.08
CA GLY A 384 16.10 -5.13 18.15
C GLY A 384 16.05 -4.52 16.75
N ARG A 385 15.02 -3.72 16.47
CA ARG A 385 14.80 -3.06 15.18
C ARG A 385 14.42 -1.62 15.40
N SER A 386 15.00 -0.74 14.59
CA SER A 386 14.69 0.70 14.62
C SER A 386 14.79 1.27 13.23
N MET A 387 13.79 2.03 12.83
CA MET A 387 13.75 2.81 11.60
C MET A 387 13.37 4.24 11.96
N LEU A 388 14.13 5.21 11.47
CA LEU A 388 13.83 6.62 11.55
C LEU A 388 13.71 7.16 10.13
N THR A 389 12.62 7.85 9.83
CA THR A 389 12.40 8.51 8.53
C THR A 389 11.97 9.95 8.75
N ARG A 390 12.54 10.86 8.00
CA ARG A 390 12.01 12.21 7.81
C ARG A 390 11.61 12.38 6.36
N ASN A 391 10.37 12.78 6.12
CA ASN A 391 9.80 12.93 4.78
C ASN A 391 9.11 14.30 4.66
N THR A 392 9.61 15.13 3.75
CA THR A 392 9.05 16.46 3.45
C THR A 392 8.49 16.44 2.03
N ILE A 393 7.19 16.70 1.90
CA ILE A 393 6.48 16.73 0.63
C ILE A 393 5.90 18.14 0.43
N ALA A 394 6.29 18.79 -0.67
CA ALA A 394 5.52 19.92 -1.21
C ALA A 394 4.34 19.33 -1.97
N GLU A 395 3.13 19.42 -1.38
CA GLU A 395 1.95 18.78 -1.90
C GLU A 395 1.50 19.43 -3.20
N GLU A 396 1.17 18.62 -4.19
CA GLU A 396 0.55 19.07 -5.42
C GLU A 396 -0.84 19.64 -5.14
N GLN A 397 -1.18 20.76 -5.79
CA GLN A 397 -2.53 21.31 -5.81
C GLN A 397 -3.33 20.66 -6.93
N ALA A 398 -4.11 19.62 -6.60
CA ALA A 398 -4.89 18.79 -7.53
C ALA A 398 -6.20 18.34 -6.89
N GLY A 399 -7.03 17.62 -7.66
CA GLY A 399 -8.32 17.12 -7.21
C GLY A 399 -9.40 18.19 -7.18
N ASN A 400 -10.57 17.88 -6.63
CA ASN A 400 -11.74 18.78 -6.59
C ASN A 400 -11.48 20.02 -5.71
N ASN A 401 -10.68 20.94 -6.21
CA ASN A 401 -10.16 22.09 -5.49
C ASN A 401 -10.04 23.30 -6.42
N TRP A 402 -10.45 24.47 -5.94
CA TRP A 402 -10.31 25.75 -6.66
C TRP A 402 -8.86 26.06 -7.05
N THR A 403 -7.89 25.59 -6.29
CA THR A 403 -6.46 25.79 -6.53
C THR A 403 -5.79 24.60 -7.24
N ALA A 404 -6.57 23.70 -7.86
CA ALA A 404 -5.99 22.62 -8.67
C ALA A 404 -5.25 23.21 -9.86
N LEU A 405 -3.91 23.16 -9.85
CA LEU A 405 -3.05 23.87 -10.79
C LEU A 405 -3.30 23.41 -12.24
N LEU A 406 -3.10 22.13 -12.51
CA LEU A 406 -3.34 21.55 -13.83
C LEU A 406 -4.82 21.67 -14.21
N GLY A 407 -5.72 21.46 -13.26
CA GLY A 407 -7.16 21.56 -13.45
C GLY A 407 -7.62 22.95 -13.87
N ASN A 408 -7.08 24.03 -13.28
CA ASN A 408 -7.38 25.40 -13.70
C ASN A 408 -6.94 25.66 -15.13
N ALA A 409 -5.73 25.24 -15.51
CA ALA A 409 -5.24 25.41 -16.87
C ALA A 409 -6.04 24.59 -17.89
N MET A 410 -6.38 23.33 -17.57
CA MET A 410 -7.15 22.45 -18.46
C MET A 410 -8.60 22.87 -18.63
N ASN A 411 -9.24 23.40 -17.59
CA ASN A 411 -10.64 23.82 -17.61
C ASN A 411 -10.80 25.31 -17.98
N GLY A 412 -9.72 25.98 -18.34
CA GLY A 412 -9.75 27.37 -18.84
C GLY A 412 -10.48 27.49 -20.16
N ASN A 413 -11.05 28.68 -20.40
CA ASN A 413 -11.57 29.05 -21.71
C ASN A 413 -10.49 29.88 -22.43
N PRO A 414 -9.88 29.36 -23.51
CA PRO A 414 -8.77 30.04 -24.19
C PRO A 414 -9.17 31.40 -24.76
N ARG A 415 -10.45 31.63 -25.00
CA ARG A 415 -10.97 32.96 -25.48
C ARG A 415 -10.97 34.01 -24.39
N ASN A 416 -10.85 33.61 -23.13
CA ASN A 416 -10.76 34.50 -21.95
C ASN A 416 -9.32 34.67 -21.48
N ALA A 417 -8.32 34.24 -22.26
CA ALA A 417 -6.93 34.38 -21.89
C ALA A 417 -6.55 35.84 -21.68
N THR A 418 -5.79 36.14 -20.61
CA THR A 418 -5.23 37.46 -20.30
C THR A 418 -3.80 37.28 -19.82
N ALA A 419 -3.04 38.39 -19.76
CA ALA A 419 -1.68 38.37 -19.22
C ALA A 419 -1.61 37.75 -17.80
N GLN A 420 -2.64 37.91 -16.97
CA GLN A 420 -2.76 37.33 -15.64
C GLN A 420 -3.26 35.88 -15.65
N LYS A 421 -4.09 35.53 -16.63
CA LYS A 421 -4.70 34.23 -16.82
C LYS A 421 -4.38 33.66 -18.20
N PRO A 422 -3.13 33.27 -18.48
CA PRO A 422 -2.69 32.95 -19.84
C PRO A 422 -3.29 31.63 -20.39
N PHE A 423 -3.90 30.78 -19.56
CA PHE A 423 -4.65 29.60 -19.97
C PHE A 423 -6.17 29.87 -20.05
N GLY A 424 -6.59 31.13 -19.81
CA GLY A 424 -8.01 31.44 -19.64
C GLY A 424 -8.62 30.74 -18.41
N GLU A 425 -7.83 30.60 -17.35
CA GLU A 425 -8.16 29.80 -16.16
C GLU A 425 -9.57 30.07 -15.64
N ALA A 426 -10.28 28.98 -15.34
CA ALA A 426 -11.68 29.04 -14.94
C ALA A 426 -11.87 29.79 -13.61
N TRP A 427 -10.93 29.63 -12.67
CA TRP A 427 -11.07 30.17 -11.30
C TRP A 427 -9.85 30.97 -10.87
N VAL A 428 -8.73 30.28 -10.60
CA VAL A 428 -7.54 30.88 -9.99
C VAL A 428 -6.41 30.96 -10.99
N PRO A 429 -5.70 32.10 -11.11
CA PRO A 429 -4.52 32.18 -11.96
C PRO A 429 -3.47 31.14 -11.57
N VAL A 430 -2.91 30.46 -12.55
CA VAL A 430 -1.81 29.48 -12.33
C VAL A 430 -0.62 30.13 -11.63
N SER A 431 -0.34 31.42 -11.93
CA SER A 431 0.71 32.20 -11.27
C SER A 431 0.51 32.31 -9.75
N ASP A 432 -0.73 32.46 -9.30
CA ASP A 432 -1.06 32.59 -7.87
C ASP A 432 -0.98 31.24 -7.20
N ILE A 433 -1.48 30.16 -7.87
CA ILE A 433 -1.36 28.81 -7.36
C ILE A 433 0.10 28.41 -7.13
N LYS A 434 1.00 28.77 -8.06
CA LYS A 434 2.43 28.49 -7.93
C LYS A 434 3.10 29.21 -6.76
N GLN A 435 2.51 30.27 -6.23
CA GLN A 435 2.99 30.98 -5.04
C GLN A 435 2.52 30.35 -3.73
N MET A 436 1.52 29.47 -3.78
CA MET A 436 1.06 28.75 -2.59
C MET A 436 2.15 27.83 -2.05
N GLN A 437 2.21 27.74 -0.72
CA GLN A 437 3.12 26.84 -0.03
C GLN A 437 2.30 25.80 0.73
N THR A 438 2.27 24.59 0.23
CA THR A 438 1.56 23.47 0.84
C THR A 438 2.54 22.34 1.11
N TYR A 439 2.79 22.05 2.39
CA TYR A 439 3.77 21.08 2.83
C TYR A 439 3.19 20.07 3.79
N SER A 440 3.63 18.80 3.68
CA SER A 440 3.58 17.77 4.70
C SER A 440 5.03 17.46 5.11
N ASP A 441 5.38 17.70 6.37
CA ASP A 441 6.68 17.37 6.96
C ASP A 441 6.45 16.35 8.07
N ALA A 442 6.89 15.10 7.86
CA ALA A 442 6.67 14.01 8.76
C ALA A 442 7.98 13.43 9.27
N THR A 443 8.06 13.24 10.58
CA THR A 443 9.08 12.42 11.23
C THR A 443 8.43 11.17 11.78
N ARG A 444 8.95 10.00 11.39
CA ARG A 444 8.45 8.71 11.81
C ARG A 444 9.55 7.90 12.47
N TRP A 445 9.25 7.31 13.61
CA TRP A 445 10.05 6.29 14.23
C TRP A 445 9.24 5.00 14.36
N THR A 446 9.73 3.92 13.74
CA THR A 446 9.16 2.58 13.89
C THR A 446 10.21 1.68 14.51
N GLY A 447 9.92 1.12 15.66
CA GLY A 447 10.87 0.29 16.37
C GLY A 447 10.22 -0.86 17.12
N GLY A 448 11.00 -1.89 17.42
CA GLY A 448 10.49 -3.03 18.15
C GLY A 448 11.60 -3.96 18.64
N MET A 449 11.23 -4.77 19.61
CA MET A 449 12.05 -5.83 20.16
C MET A 449 11.29 -7.15 20.08
N THR A 450 11.97 -8.19 19.62
CA THR A 450 11.44 -9.56 19.61
C THR A 450 12.37 -10.44 20.46
N LEU A 451 11.79 -11.14 21.42
CA LEU A 451 12.44 -12.16 22.25
C LEU A 451 11.94 -13.53 21.79
N ASN A 452 12.85 -14.39 21.33
CA ASN A 452 12.54 -15.78 21.07
C ASN A 452 13.22 -16.65 22.13
N PHE A 453 12.43 -17.54 22.75
CA PHE A 453 12.89 -18.48 23.77
C PHE A 453 12.53 -19.90 23.37
N THR A 454 13.52 -20.76 23.20
CA THR A 454 13.37 -22.16 22.82
C THR A 454 13.94 -23.04 23.93
N PRO A 455 13.17 -23.29 25.00
CA PRO A 455 13.65 -24.10 26.13
C PRO A 455 13.95 -25.54 25.72
N ALA A 456 13.18 -26.07 24.77
CA ALA A 456 13.35 -27.40 24.17
C ALA A 456 13.05 -27.31 22.67
N PRO A 457 13.58 -28.22 21.82
CA PRO A 457 13.31 -28.21 20.38
C PRO A 457 11.83 -28.25 19.99
N ALA A 458 11.00 -28.88 20.82
CA ALA A 458 9.56 -28.98 20.60
C ALA A 458 8.76 -27.76 21.06
N PHE A 459 9.35 -26.84 21.82
CA PHE A 459 8.63 -25.73 22.42
C PHE A 459 9.34 -24.39 22.20
N THR A 460 8.67 -23.45 21.57
CA THR A 460 9.17 -22.11 21.30
C THR A 460 8.22 -21.05 21.81
N HIS A 461 8.76 -19.96 22.30
CA HIS A 461 8.04 -18.76 22.70
C HIS A 461 8.58 -17.57 21.90
N ARG A 462 7.70 -16.73 21.44
CA ARG A 462 8.04 -15.43 20.85
C ARG A 462 7.23 -14.34 21.54
N PHE A 463 7.93 -13.31 21.95
CA PHE A 463 7.32 -12.09 22.47
C PHE A 463 7.83 -10.90 21.67
N THR A 464 6.92 -10.10 21.10
CA THR A 464 7.25 -8.91 20.32
C THR A 464 6.61 -7.69 20.97
N LEU A 465 7.41 -6.64 21.20
CA LEU A 465 6.96 -5.31 21.56
C LEU A 465 7.34 -4.36 20.43
N GLY A 466 6.41 -3.50 20.02
CA GLY A 466 6.65 -2.54 18.95
C GLY A 466 5.94 -1.21 19.18
N LEU A 467 6.51 -0.17 18.60
CA LEU A 467 5.95 1.16 18.54
C LEU A 467 6.15 1.74 17.13
N ASP A 468 5.10 2.32 16.61
CA ASP A 468 5.14 3.20 15.43
C ASP A 468 4.68 4.59 15.88
N ASP A 469 5.56 5.59 15.76
CA ASP A 469 5.33 6.99 16.17
C ASP A 469 5.50 7.89 14.95
N VAL A 470 4.45 8.63 14.60
CA VAL A 470 4.42 9.55 13.47
C VAL A 470 4.04 10.94 13.95
N ASN A 471 4.95 11.88 13.76
CA ASN A 471 4.73 13.30 14.01
C ASN A 471 4.71 14.01 12.65
N GLU A 472 3.54 14.49 12.23
CA GLU A 472 3.33 15.13 10.95
C GLU A 472 2.85 16.57 11.13
N GLN A 473 3.55 17.51 10.50
CA GLN A 473 3.11 18.89 10.36
C GLN A 473 2.65 19.13 8.93
N LYS A 474 1.39 19.51 8.76
CA LYS A 474 0.88 20.03 7.50
C LYS A 474 0.77 21.55 7.56
N SER A 475 1.24 22.23 6.52
CA SER A 475 1.17 23.67 6.39
C SER A 475 0.63 24.05 5.02
N ARG A 476 -0.39 24.92 4.99
CA ARG A 476 -0.88 25.53 3.76
C ARG A 476 -0.89 27.05 3.95
N PHE A 477 -0.20 27.75 3.06
CA PHE A 477 -0.14 29.20 3.05
C PHE A 477 -0.59 29.74 1.71
N PHE A 478 -1.56 30.66 1.76
CA PHE A 478 -2.06 31.47 0.66
C PHE A 478 -1.47 32.87 0.84
N PRO A 479 -0.56 33.34 -0.01
CA PRO A 479 0.04 34.66 0.12
C PRO A 479 -0.98 35.82 0.02
N TYR A 480 -0.64 36.95 0.59
CA TYR A 480 -1.40 38.18 0.47
C TYR A 480 -1.51 38.65 -0.99
N ALA A 481 -2.65 39.24 -1.38
CA ALA A 481 -2.96 39.78 -2.70
C ALA A 481 -3.18 38.74 -3.84
N GLY A 482 -3.13 37.43 -3.58
CA GLY A 482 -3.47 36.41 -4.57
C GLY A 482 -4.99 36.12 -4.64
N GLN A 483 -5.45 35.64 -5.78
CA GLN A 483 -6.82 35.16 -5.98
C GLN A 483 -6.86 33.65 -5.78
N TYR A 484 -7.48 33.16 -4.69
CA TYR A 484 -7.49 31.73 -4.37
C TYR A 484 -8.90 31.12 -4.29
N GLY A 485 -9.87 31.70 -4.97
CA GLY A 485 -11.24 31.18 -5.05
C GLY A 485 -12.20 32.18 -5.66
N PRO A 486 -13.46 31.82 -5.89
CA PRO A 486 -14.45 32.70 -6.53
C PRO A 486 -14.76 33.96 -5.71
N ALA A 487 -14.60 33.91 -4.38
CA ALA A 487 -14.75 35.06 -3.48
C ALA A 487 -13.41 35.79 -3.18
N GLY A 488 -12.30 35.31 -3.77
CA GLY A 488 -10.95 35.86 -3.59
C GLY A 488 -10.44 35.82 -2.15
N VAL A 489 -9.47 34.99 -1.83
CA VAL A 489 -8.68 35.16 -0.59
C VAL A 489 -7.59 36.18 -0.86
N THR A 490 -7.95 37.46 -0.89
CA THR A 490 -7.04 38.53 -1.27
C THR A 490 -6.11 39.00 -0.13
N PHE A 491 -6.49 38.68 1.11
CA PHE A 491 -5.73 39.09 2.30
C PHE A 491 -4.87 37.98 2.90
N GLY A 492 -4.73 36.85 2.19
CA GLY A 492 -3.93 35.74 2.63
C GLY A 492 -4.57 34.85 3.71
N GLN A 493 -4.12 33.61 3.79
CA GLN A 493 -4.56 32.62 4.78
C GLN A 493 -3.40 31.68 5.11
N ARG A 494 -3.30 31.23 6.36
CA ARG A 494 -2.42 30.15 6.78
C ARG A 494 -3.18 29.12 7.60
N ASN A 495 -3.04 27.85 7.20
CA ASN A 495 -3.54 26.70 7.92
C ASN A 495 -2.35 25.86 8.38
N LEU A 496 -2.29 25.53 9.66
CA LEU A 496 -1.32 24.63 10.27
C LEU A 496 -2.04 23.47 10.90
N GLY A 497 -1.63 22.25 10.61
CA GLY A 497 -2.11 21.03 11.22
C GLY A 497 -0.94 20.24 11.81
N TYR A 498 -1.04 19.82 13.06
CA TYR A 498 -0.08 18.97 13.73
C TYR A 498 -0.79 17.67 14.09
N ARG A 499 -0.35 16.58 13.46
CA ARG A 499 -0.86 15.23 13.71
C ARG A 499 0.19 14.44 14.49
N PHE A 500 -0.21 13.92 15.62
CA PHE A 500 0.55 13.00 16.46
C PHE A 500 -0.15 11.65 16.43
N TYR A 501 0.50 10.66 15.88
CA TYR A 501 -0.02 9.29 15.84
C TYR A 501 0.98 8.35 16.49
N TYR A 502 0.50 7.45 17.34
CA TYR A 502 1.29 6.32 17.79
C TYR A 502 0.47 5.04 17.86
N SER A 503 1.14 3.93 17.58
CA SER A 503 0.58 2.58 17.66
C SER A 503 1.50 1.67 18.46
N TRP A 504 0.98 1.14 19.57
CA TRP A 504 1.65 0.11 20.36
C TRP A 504 1.21 -1.27 19.92
N THR A 505 2.14 -2.19 19.75
CA THR A 505 1.93 -3.61 19.48
C THR A 505 2.60 -4.42 20.57
N ALA A 506 1.87 -5.31 21.22
CA ALA A 506 2.41 -6.37 22.08
C ALA A 506 1.83 -7.69 21.60
N ASP A 507 2.68 -8.63 21.22
CA ASP A 507 2.33 -9.94 20.68
C ASP A 507 3.10 -11.02 21.40
N TYR A 508 2.38 -12.03 21.90
CA TYR A 508 2.96 -13.23 22.47
C TYR A 508 2.46 -14.44 21.70
N LEU A 509 3.38 -15.35 21.36
CA LEU A 509 3.06 -16.62 20.75
C LEU A 509 3.89 -17.75 21.34
N GLY A 510 3.22 -18.78 21.81
CA GLY A 510 3.79 -20.08 22.16
C GLY A 510 3.51 -21.10 21.07
N GLN A 511 4.47 -21.93 20.75
CA GLN A 511 4.32 -23.08 19.85
C GLN A 511 4.83 -24.35 20.47
N TYR A 512 4.06 -25.42 20.36
CA TYR A 512 4.41 -26.74 20.85
C TYR A 512 4.20 -27.78 19.77
N THR A 513 5.29 -28.41 19.31
CA THR A 513 5.27 -29.50 18.33
C THR A 513 5.40 -30.84 19.03
N PHE A 514 4.45 -31.75 18.85
CA PHE A 514 4.50 -33.06 19.40
C PHE A 514 3.94 -34.14 18.46
N HIS A 515 4.39 -35.36 18.63
CA HIS A 515 3.93 -36.52 17.85
C HIS A 515 2.78 -37.22 18.59
N ILE A 516 1.58 -37.22 17.99
CA ILE A 516 0.42 -37.96 18.49
C ILE A 516 0.61 -39.46 18.18
N ARG A 517 1.12 -39.76 16.99
CA ARG A 517 1.49 -41.09 16.51
C ARG A 517 2.74 -40.98 15.63
N ARG A 518 3.31 -42.08 15.21
CA ARG A 518 4.52 -42.15 14.39
C ARG A 518 4.45 -41.33 13.09
N ASN A 519 3.24 -41.19 12.54
CA ASN A 519 2.96 -40.46 11.29
C ASN A 519 2.01 -39.27 11.47
N ILE A 520 1.67 -38.87 12.71
CA ILE A 520 0.79 -37.75 13.00
C ILE A 520 1.52 -36.76 13.94
N THR A 521 1.80 -35.57 13.46
CA THR A 521 2.41 -34.49 14.24
C THR A 521 1.39 -33.38 14.43
N SER A 522 1.31 -32.84 15.64
CA SER A 522 0.55 -31.63 15.97
C SER A 522 1.51 -30.47 16.19
N ASP A 523 1.23 -29.34 15.54
CA ASP A 523 1.87 -28.05 15.76
C ASP A 523 0.86 -27.10 16.39
N LEU A 524 0.75 -27.16 17.72
CA LEU A 524 -0.14 -26.32 18.51
C LEU A 524 0.48 -24.93 18.70
N SER A 525 -0.25 -23.89 18.29
CA SER A 525 0.11 -22.48 18.51
C SER A 525 -0.95 -21.81 19.37
N PHE A 526 -0.53 -21.00 20.34
CA PHE A 526 -1.43 -20.24 21.21
C PHE A 526 -0.79 -18.91 21.57
N GLY A 527 -1.60 -17.88 21.77
CA GLY A 527 -1.03 -16.57 22.04
C GLY A 527 -2.05 -15.48 22.34
N GLY A 528 -1.53 -14.27 22.48
CA GLY A 528 -2.31 -13.07 22.69
C GLY A 528 -1.65 -11.86 22.06
N GLN A 529 -2.47 -10.92 21.62
CA GLN A 529 -2.05 -9.69 21.00
C GLN A 529 -2.80 -8.52 21.65
N ALA A 530 -2.08 -7.45 21.95
CA ALA A 530 -2.65 -6.17 22.36
C ALA A 530 -2.16 -5.07 21.40
N LEU A 531 -3.09 -4.29 20.90
CA LEU A 531 -2.85 -3.14 20.02
C LEU A 531 -3.48 -1.91 20.65
N LYS A 532 -2.78 -0.78 20.60
CA LYS A 532 -3.34 0.52 20.98
C LYS A 532 -2.93 1.55 19.96
N GLU A 533 -3.88 2.16 19.30
CA GLU A 533 -3.69 3.26 18.36
C GLU A 533 -4.23 4.54 18.99
N SER A 534 -3.48 5.64 18.89
CA SER A 534 -3.91 6.96 19.36
C SER A 534 -3.51 8.01 18.34
N GLU A 535 -4.42 8.93 18.06
CA GLU A 535 -4.21 10.04 17.16
C GLU A 535 -4.72 11.32 17.78
N ARG A 536 -3.89 12.36 17.72
CA ARG A 536 -4.26 13.72 18.08
C ARG A 536 -3.95 14.63 16.91
N LEU A 537 -4.91 15.47 16.56
CA LEU A 537 -4.81 16.49 15.54
C LEU A 537 -5.07 17.85 16.15
N ASN A 538 -4.09 18.75 16.05
CA ASN A 538 -4.21 20.16 16.46
C ASN A 538 -4.16 21.02 15.22
N ILE A 539 -5.08 21.98 15.07
CA ILE A 539 -5.16 22.84 13.91
C ILE A 539 -5.19 24.30 14.35
N ALA A 540 -4.46 25.14 13.63
CA ALA A 540 -4.48 26.59 13.78
C ALA A 540 -4.67 27.24 12.41
N VAL A 541 -5.60 28.18 12.34
CA VAL A 541 -5.93 28.91 11.10
C VAL A 541 -5.80 30.41 11.36
N GLY A 542 -5.10 31.11 10.47
CA GLY A 542 -5.04 32.57 10.43
C GLY A 542 -5.56 33.06 9.09
N ASN A 543 -6.53 33.95 9.11
CA ASN A 543 -7.12 34.60 7.94
C ASN A 543 -6.93 36.12 8.02
N THR A 544 -6.76 36.74 6.86
CA THR A 544 -6.68 38.22 6.72
C THR A 544 -5.41 38.77 7.38
N PHE A 545 -4.32 38.70 6.64
CA PHE A 545 -3.04 39.33 7.01
C PHE A 545 -3.04 40.81 6.72
N ALA A 546 -2.24 41.57 7.45
CA ALA A 546 -2.15 43.03 7.30
C ALA A 546 -1.42 43.49 6.01
N GLY A 547 -0.64 42.60 5.37
CA GLY A 547 0.11 42.93 4.17
C GLY A 547 1.00 41.81 3.66
N PRO A 548 1.70 42.01 2.54
CA PRO A 548 2.60 40.97 1.99
C PRO A 548 3.76 40.70 2.95
N GLY A 549 4.26 39.42 2.91
CA GLY A 549 5.37 38.95 3.75
C GLY A 549 4.94 38.50 5.17
N VAL A 550 3.72 38.80 5.60
CA VAL A 550 3.18 38.34 6.88
C VAL A 550 2.59 36.94 6.71
N SER A 551 3.03 35.97 7.52
CA SER A 551 2.62 34.58 7.38
C SER A 551 2.34 33.83 8.69
N ALA A 552 2.62 34.43 9.85
CA ALA A 552 2.37 33.79 11.14
C ALA A 552 0.86 33.81 11.46
N VAL A 553 0.30 32.68 11.92
CA VAL A 553 -1.12 32.60 12.31
C VAL A 553 -1.49 33.68 13.31
N SER A 554 -0.64 33.95 14.29
CA SER A 554 -0.86 34.98 15.32
C SER A 554 -0.89 36.42 14.80
N SER A 555 -0.42 36.67 13.56
CA SER A 555 -0.42 37.96 12.90
C SER A 555 -1.63 38.19 11.99
N ALA A 556 -2.53 37.23 11.93
CA ALA A 556 -3.77 37.36 11.16
C ALA A 556 -4.84 38.11 11.98
N ALA A 557 -5.69 38.85 11.29
CA ALA A 557 -6.80 39.58 11.93
C ALA A 557 -7.86 38.64 12.48
N VAL A 558 -8.03 37.46 11.86
CA VAL A 558 -8.96 36.42 12.31
C VAL A 558 -8.17 35.13 12.53
N THR A 559 -8.23 34.62 13.75
CA THR A 559 -7.59 33.34 14.10
C THR A 559 -8.62 32.34 14.61
N ALA A 560 -8.39 31.07 14.31
CA ALA A 560 -9.21 29.96 14.79
C ALA A 560 -8.33 28.75 15.11
N GLY A 561 -8.76 27.92 16.05
CA GLY A 561 -8.09 26.70 16.44
C GLY A 561 -9.05 25.52 16.61
N GLY A 562 -8.55 24.31 16.48
CA GLY A 562 -9.31 23.09 16.69
C GLY A 562 -8.43 21.94 17.16
N GLU A 563 -9.02 21.00 17.87
CA GLU A 563 -8.40 19.78 18.32
C GLU A 563 -9.31 18.59 18.03
N ALA A 564 -8.73 17.48 17.55
CA ALA A 564 -9.42 16.21 17.46
C ALA A 564 -8.55 15.12 18.09
N TYR A 565 -9.20 14.17 18.73
CA TYR A 565 -8.58 13.05 19.40
C TYR A 565 -9.30 11.75 19.07
N SER A 566 -8.55 10.69 18.80
CA SER A 566 -9.09 9.36 18.58
C SER A 566 -8.17 8.32 19.24
N GLU A 567 -8.75 7.39 19.97
CA GLU A 567 -8.03 6.28 20.57
C GLU A 567 -8.81 4.97 20.37
N LYS A 568 -8.09 3.91 19.99
CA LYS A 568 -8.67 2.58 19.84
C LYS A 568 -7.71 1.53 20.40
N ALA A 569 -8.25 0.62 21.20
CA ALA A 569 -7.51 -0.49 21.79
C ALA A 569 -8.16 -1.82 21.41
N THR A 570 -7.33 -2.80 21.04
CA THR A 570 -7.75 -4.16 20.72
C THR A 570 -6.94 -5.14 21.54
N ILE A 571 -7.61 -6.12 22.13
CA ILE A 571 -6.98 -7.28 22.75
C ILE A 571 -7.54 -8.55 22.10
N GLY A 572 -6.66 -9.47 21.71
CA GLY A 572 -7.04 -10.70 21.04
C GLY A 572 -6.29 -11.90 21.59
N TYR A 573 -6.99 -13.02 21.73
CA TYR A 573 -6.43 -14.31 22.09
C TYR A 573 -6.61 -15.28 20.94
N LEU A 574 -5.61 -16.12 20.68
CA LEU A 574 -5.65 -17.10 19.61
C LEU A 574 -5.18 -18.46 20.06
N ALA A 575 -5.76 -19.49 19.46
CA ALA A 575 -5.26 -20.85 19.51
C ALA A 575 -5.47 -21.52 18.15
N GLN A 576 -4.48 -22.26 17.69
CA GLN A 576 -4.50 -22.98 16.42
C GLN A 576 -3.72 -24.27 16.55
N ASP A 577 -4.25 -25.35 15.99
CA ASP A 577 -3.54 -26.61 15.83
C ASP A 577 -3.43 -27.00 14.35
N ARG A 578 -2.24 -27.36 13.92
CA ARG A 578 -2.00 -27.96 12.61
C ARG A 578 -1.62 -29.42 12.77
N LEU A 579 -2.47 -30.27 12.28
CA LEU A 579 -2.24 -31.70 12.21
C LEU A 579 -1.58 -32.06 10.89
N SER A 580 -0.41 -32.66 10.96
CA SER A 580 0.36 -33.17 9.81
C SER A 580 0.28 -34.66 9.76
N PHE A 581 -0.30 -35.22 8.69
CA PHE A 581 -0.38 -36.65 8.44
C PHE A 581 0.72 -37.04 7.44
N GLY A 582 1.84 -37.48 7.98
CA GLY A 582 3.08 -37.64 7.19
C GLY A 582 3.54 -36.30 6.58
N GLN A 583 3.92 -36.37 5.31
CA GLN A 583 4.30 -35.20 4.51
C GLN A 583 3.26 -34.86 3.43
N THR A 584 2.09 -35.50 3.49
CA THR A 584 1.09 -35.45 2.41
C THR A 584 -0.12 -34.61 2.73
N LEU A 585 -0.67 -34.71 3.94
CA LEU A 585 -1.92 -34.05 4.31
C LEU A 585 -1.73 -33.20 5.56
N TYR A 586 -2.18 -31.97 5.49
CA TYR A 586 -2.14 -31.00 6.59
C TYR A 586 -3.55 -30.45 6.81
N ALA A 587 -4.03 -30.48 8.05
CA ALA A 587 -5.30 -29.90 8.44
C ALA A 587 -5.07 -28.90 9.58
N THR A 588 -5.54 -27.67 9.44
CA THR A 588 -5.39 -26.62 10.45
C THR A 588 -6.76 -26.22 10.98
N PHE A 589 -6.90 -26.12 12.29
CA PHE A 589 -8.06 -25.57 12.97
C PHE A 589 -7.60 -24.45 13.89
N GLY A 590 -8.31 -23.32 13.86
CA GLY A 590 -7.94 -22.16 14.65
C GLY A 590 -9.14 -21.35 15.11
N MET A 591 -8.95 -20.64 16.22
CA MET A 591 -9.92 -19.71 16.78
C MET A 591 -9.17 -18.49 17.30
N ARG A 592 -9.70 -17.30 16.96
CA ARG A 592 -9.30 -16.06 17.60
C ARG A 592 -10.51 -15.43 18.29
N VAL A 593 -10.28 -14.75 19.39
CA VAL A 593 -11.30 -14.06 20.18
C VAL A 593 -10.82 -12.64 20.48
N ASP A 594 -11.51 -11.62 19.99
CA ASP A 594 -11.12 -10.22 20.13
C ASP A 594 -12.11 -9.40 20.93
N GLY A 595 -11.60 -8.55 21.82
CA GLY A 595 -12.28 -7.40 22.36
C GLY A 595 -11.70 -6.11 21.76
N ASN A 596 -12.55 -5.13 21.47
CA ASN A 596 -12.13 -3.84 20.92
C ASN A 596 -12.90 -2.71 21.61
N SER A 597 -12.21 -1.62 21.97
CA SER A 597 -12.81 -0.48 22.66
C SER A 597 -13.91 0.23 21.85
N ALA A 598 -13.93 0.06 20.52
CA ALA A 598 -14.94 0.62 19.63
C ALA A 598 -16.20 -0.23 19.51
N PHE A 599 -16.23 -1.45 20.05
CA PHE A 599 -17.44 -2.26 20.09
C PHE A 599 -18.46 -1.60 21.03
N GLY A 600 -19.75 -1.72 20.72
CA GLY A 600 -20.84 -1.24 21.55
C GLY A 600 -20.77 -1.82 22.97
N ASP A 601 -21.28 -1.09 23.92
CA ASP A 601 -21.19 -1.47 25.35
C ASP A 601 -21.93 -2.79 25.67
N ASN A 602 -22.93 -3.11 24.86
CA ASN A 602 -23.68 -4.37 24.96
C ASN A 602 -23.03 -5.52 24.21
N TYR A 603 -21.88 -5.30 23.58
CA TYR A 603 -21.18 -6.29 22.76
C TYR A 603 -19.76 -6.56 23.30
N GLY A 604 -19.54 -7.74 23.83
CA GLY A 604 -18.26 -8.12 24.41
C GLY A 604 -17.21 -8.60 23.38
N PHE A 605 -16.80 -9.85 23.53
CA PHE A 605 -15.79 -10.45 22.65
C PHE A 605 -16.37 -11.10 21.41
N LYS A 606 -15.72 -10.90 20.27
CA LYS A 606 -16.05 -11.56 18.99
C LYS A 606 -15.13 -12.73 18.72
N ARG A 607 -15.71 -13.84 18.24
CA ARG A 607 -14.99 -15.07 17.84
C ARG A 607 -14.81 -15.12 16.33
N TYR A 608 -13.61 -15.54 15.90
CA TYR A 608 -13.23 -15.69 14.49
C TYR A 608 -12.65 -17.12 14.29
N PRO A 609 -13.48 -18.10 13.91
CA PRO A 609 -13.03 -19.44 13.61
C PRO A 609 -12.34 -19.51 12.24
N LYS A 610 -11.42 -20.50 12.09
CA LYS A 610 -10.86 -20.91 10.80
C LYS A 610 -10.64 -22.40 10.74
N ALA A 611 -10.69 -22.93 9.53
CA ALA A 611 -10.21 -24.27 9.21
C ALA A 611 -9.61 -24.27 7.81
N ASP A 612 -8.52 -24.99 7.63
CA ASP A 612 -7.92 -25.17 6.31
C ASP A 612 -7.31 -26.56 6.14
N VAL A 613 -7.25 -27.00 4.88
CA VAL A 613 -6.64 -28.26 4.47
C VAL A 613 -5.70 -28.00 3.30
N ALA A 614 -4.50 -28.57 3.38
CA ALA A 614 -3.54 -28.65 2.28
C ALA A 614 -3.18 -30.12 2.04
N TRP A 615 -3.41 -30.61 0.82
CA TRP A 615 -3.16 -31.99 0.44
C TRP A 615 -2.16 -32.05 -0.71
N VAL A 616 -0.95 -32.58 -0.42
CA VAL A 616 0.15 -32.70 -1.38
C VAL A 616 0.06 -34.07 -2.07
N LEU A 617 -0.62 -34.08 -3.20
CA LEU A 617 -0.90 -35.32 -3.97
C LEU A 617 0.35 -35.87 -4.68
N SER A 618 1.31 -34.99 -4.98
CA SER A 618 2.56 -35.41 -5.65
C SER A 618 3.46 -36.33 -4.84
N GLU A 619 3.20 -36.47 -3.53
CA GLU A 619 3.94 -37.42 -2.68
C GLU A 619 3.48 -38.86 -2.86
N TYR A 620 2.42 -39.14 -3.61
CA TYR A 620 1.90 -40.48 -3.85
C TYR A 620 2.50 -41.11 -5.12
N ALA A 621 2.80 -42.43 -5.06
CA ALA A 621 3.45 -43.14 -6.15
C ALA A 621 2.63 -43.26 -7.46
N PHE A 622 1.32 -42.99 -7.41
CA PHE A 622 0.47 -43.02 -8.60
C PHE A 622 0.58 -41.76 -9.49
N MET A 623 1.28 -40.75 -9.03
CA MET A 623 1.39 -39.51 -9.79
C MET A 623 2.28 -39.66 -11.02
N PRO A 624 1.85 -39.16 -12.18
CA PRO A 624 2.67 -39.17 -13.39
C PRO A 624 3.95 -38.34 -13.23
N SER A 625 5.06 -38.83 -13.77
CA SER A 625 6.38 -38.20 -13.63
C SER A 625 6.49 -36.78 -14.23
N PHE A 626 5.60 -36.38 -15.14
CA PHE A 626 5.56 -35.01 -15.67
C PHE A 626 4.96 -34.00 -14.70
N ILE A 627 4.24 -34.45 -13.65
CA ILE A 627 3.77 -33.62 -12.54
C ILE A 627 4.82 -33.64 -11.44
N SER A 628 5.61 -32.58 -11.33
CA SER A 628 6.69 -32.49 -10.34
C SER A 628 6.16 -32.22 -8.94
N SER A 629 5.07 -31.48 -8.85
CA SER A 629 4.39 -31.17 -7.60
C SER A 629 2.91 -30.91 -7.84
N LEU A 630 2.05 -31.31 -6.90
CA LEU A 630 0.63 -31.01 -6.91
C LEU A 630 0.13 -30.93 -5.48
N LYS A 631 -0.37 -29.74 -5.11
CA LYS A 631 -1.07 -29.47 -3.85
C LYS A 631 -2.48 -28.97 -4.15
N VAL A 632 -3.48 -29.61 -3.56
CA VAL A 632 -4.86 -29.12 -3.51
C VAL A 632 -5.11 -28.52 -2.14
N ARG A 633 -5.86 -27.43 -2.07
CA ARG A 633 -6.11 -26.71 -0.83
C ARG A 633 -7.53 -26.18 -0.74
N ALA A 634 -8.04 -26.13 0.49
CA ALA A 634 -9.30 -25.48 0.80
C ALA A 634 -9.20 -24.79 2.17
N ALA A 635 -9.88 -23.66 2.31
CA ALA A 635 -9.91 -22.91 3.55
C ALA A 635 -11.28 -22.26 3.77
N VAL A 636 -11.66 -22.12 5.02
CA VAL A 636 -12.77 -21.31 5.48
C VAL A 636 -12.33 -20.53 6.71
N GLY A 637 -12.66 -19.24 6.77
CA GLY A 637 -12.31 -18.44 7.93
C GLY A 637 -13.14 -17.17 8.04
N GLN A 638 -13.08 -16.57 9.21
CA GLN A 638 -13.73 -15.31 9.52
C GLN A 638 -12.70 -14.27 9.94
N ALA A 639 -12.92 -13.05 9.50
CA ALA A 639 -12.20 -11.86 9.97
C ALA A 639 -13.22 -10.73 10.19
N GLY A 640 -12.86 -9.77 11.00
CA GLY A 640 -13.73 -8.64 11.32
C GLY A 640 -13.17 -7.31 10.89
N LYS A 641 -14.01 -6.28 11.05
CA LYS A 641 -13.64 -4.87 10.97
C LYS A 641 -14.35 -4.10 12.06
N ALA A 642 -13.56 -3.45 12.93
CA ALA A 642 -14.09 -2.68 14.05
C ALA A 642 -14.72 -1.36 13.56
N PRO A 643 -15.78 -0.86 14.23
CA PRO A 643 -16.32 0.48 14.02
C PRO A 643 -15.29 1.58 14.28
N GLY A 644 -15.64 2.82 13.98
CA GLY A 644 -14.90 4.00 14.40
C GLY A 644 -14.87 4.15 15.92
N ALA A 645 -13.82 4.79 16.45
CA ALA A 645 -13.56 4.87 17.90
C ALA A 645 -14.72 5.49 18.70
N PHE A 646 -15.47 6.41 18.09
CA PHE A 646 -16.55 7.14 18.73
C PHE A 646 -17.96 6.79 18.24
N ASP A 647 -18.09 5.87 17.29
CA ASP A 647 -19.38 5.55 16.65
C ASP A 647 -20.44 5.08 17.65
N LYS A 648 -20.03 4.46 18.75
CA LYS A 648 -20.95 3.99 19.80
C LYS A 648 -21.46 5.10 20.72
N PHE A 649 -20.75 6.22 20.83
CA PHE A 649 -21.05 7.27 21.79
C PHE A 649 -21.94 8.34 21.16
N GLN A 650 -22.92 8.79 21.92
CA GLN A 650 -23.64 10.03 21.63
C GLN A 650 -22.71 11.21 21.91
N THR A 651 -22.56 12.09 20.94
CA THR A 651 -21.72 13.29 21.06
C THR A 651 -22.48 14.56 20.79
N PHE A 652 -21.95 15.67 21.30
CA PHE A 652 -22.49 17.00 21.13
C PHE A 652 -21.41 17.95 20.66
N THR A 653 -21.76 18.86 19.78
CA THR A 653 -20.86 19.91 19.31
C THR A 653 -21.21 21.25 19.97
N ALA A 654 -20.20 21.93 20.50
CA ALA A 654 -20.38 23.27 21.04
C ALA A 654 -20.71 24.27 19.91
N ARG A 655 -21.69 25.12 20.16
CA ARG A 655 -22.10 26.18 19.25
C ARG A 655 -22.28 27.47 20.02
N SER A 656 -21.96 28.61 19.40
CA SER A 656 -22.40 29.92 19.89
C SER A 656 -23.86 30.07 19.56
N VAL A 657 -24.67 30.25 20.58
CA VAL A 657 -26.11 30.63 20.49
C VAL A 657 -26.25 32.13 20.66
N LEU A 658 -27.44 32.64 20.84
CA LEU A 658 -27.77 34.07 20.95
C LEU A 658 -26.68 34.87 21.71
N GLN A 659 -26.14 35.92 21.05
CA GLN A 659 -25.15 36.87 21.59
C GLN A 659 -23.83 36.26 22.12
N GLY A 660 -23.38 35.14 21.53
CA GLY A 660 -22.13 34.50 21.91
C GLY A 660 -22.21 33.54 23.11
N THR A 661 -23.40 33.32 23.68
CA THR A 661 -23.58 32.37 24.78
C THR A 661 -23.23 30.95 24.29
N PRO A 662 -22.37 30.19 25.02
CA PRO A 662 -22.07 28.82 24.64
C PRO A 662 -23.29 27.91 24.82
N GLY A 663 -23.54 27.10 23.77
CA GLY A 663 -24.56 26.07 23.80
C GLY A 663 -24.03 24.78 23.20
N VAL A 664 -24.76 23.69 23.27
CA VAL A 664 -24.42 22.41 22.63
C VAL A 664 -25.59 21.97 21.75
N VAL A 665 -25.22 21.39 20.60
CA VAL A 665 -26.20 20.75 19.72
C VAL A 665 -25.81 19.27 19.55
N PRO A 666 -26.81 18.37 19.41
CA PRO A 666 -26.54 16.95 19.13
C PRO A 666 -25.71 16.81 17.84
N ASP A 667 -24.72 15.93 17.88
CA ASP A 667 -23.87 15.64 16.73
C ASP A 667 -24.02 14.18 16.32
N ASN A 668 -23.23 13.23 16.89
CA ASN A 668 -23.40 11.82 16.64
C ASN A 668 -24.48 11.21 17.54
N PRO A 669 -25.48 10.50 16.97
CA PRO A 669 -26.49 9.83 17.79
C PRO A 669 -25.94 8.71 18.68
N GLY A 670 -24.79 8.11 18.31
CA GLY A 670 -24.24 6.95 18.96
C GLY A 670 -25.05 5.67 18.71
N ASN A 671 -24.45 4.52 18.98
CA ASN A 671 -25.15 3.24 18.99
C ASN A 671 -24.42 2.25 19.92
N GLY A 672 -24.96 2.00 21.12
CA GLY A 672 -24.39 1.07 22.11
C GLY A 672 -24.43 -0.39 21.70
N ASP A 673 -25.12 -0.77 20.62
CA ASP A 673 -25.24 -2.13 20.11
C ASP A 673 -24.32 -2.39 18.92
N LEU A 674 -23.41 -1.48 18.59
CA LEU A 674 -22.48 -1.62 17.46
C LEU A 674 -21.60 -2.85 17.60
N ARG A 675 -21.57 -3.63 16.54
CA ARG A 675 -20.77 -4.85 16.37
C ARG A 675 -19.71 -4.67 15.28
N PRO A 676 -18.62 -5.46 15.30
CA PRO A 676 -17.72 -5.49 14.18
C PRO A 676 -18.43 -6.07 12.95
N GLU A 677 -18.18 -5.50 11.78
CA GLU A 677 -18.49 -6.15 10.52
C GLU A 677 -17.77 -7.49 10.48
N THR A 678 -18.40 -8.52 9.94
CA THR A 678 -17.85 -9.88 9.93
C THR A 678 -17.87 -10.46 8.53
N THR A 679 -16.70 -10.73 7.97
CA THR A 679 -16.56 -11.40 6.68
C THR A 679 -16.23 -12.88 6.90
N THR A 680 -17.06 -13.75 6.34
CA THR A 680 -16.79 -15.18 6.20
C THR A 680 -16.35 -15.45 4.78
N GLU A 681 -15.19 -16.08 4.61
CA GLU A 681 -14.63 -16.43 3.32
C GLU A 681 -14.41 -17.93 3.21
N GLN A 682 -14.76 -18.49 2.05
CA GLN A 682 -14.48 -19.85 1.61
C GLN A 682 -13.57 -19.75 0.39
N GLU A 683 -12.54 -20.56 0.37
CA GLU A 683 -11.56 -20.60 -0.71
C GLU A 683 -11.20 -22.04 -1.04
N ALA A 684 -11.04 -22.35 -2.33
CA ALA A 684 -10.46 -23.59 -2.81
C ALA A 684 -9.48 -23.32 -3.95
N GLY A 685 -8.45 -24.13 -4.08
CA GLY A 685 -7.44 -23.94 -5.11
C GLY A 685 -6.44 -25.07 -5.21
N PHE A 686 -5.53 -24.93 -6.15
CA PHE A 686 -4.41 -25.85 -6.32
C PHE A 686 -3.13 -25.08 -6.69
N GLU A 687 -1.99 -25.71 -6.40
CA GLU A 687 -0.66 -25.29 -6.80
C GLU A 687 0.04 -26.51 -7.42
N SER A 688 0.55 -26.38 -8.63
CA SER A 688 1.12 -27.50 -9.37
C SER A 688 2.39 -27.11 -10.13
N GLY A 689 3.36 -27.99 -10.16
CA GLY A 689 4.57 -27.94 -10.99
C GLY A 689 4.56 -29.05 -12.02
N PHE A 690 4.95 -28.70 -13.24
CA PHE A 690 5.04 -29.62 -14.37
C PHE A 690 6.43 -29.60 -14.99
N PHE A 691 6.81 -30.69 -15.65
CA PHE A 691 8.03 -30.80 -16.45
C PHE A 691 9.29 -30.46 -15.65
N HIS A 692 9.48 -31.10 -14.49
CA HIS A 692 10.57 -30.83 -13.55
C HIS A 692 10.59 -29.37 -13.07
N ASP A 693 9.40 -28.87 -12.71
CA ASP A 693 9.14 -27.53 -12.21
C ASP A 693 9.46 -26.37 -13.19
N ARG A 694 9.52 -26.68 -14.50
CA ARG A 694 9.64 -25.62 -15.53
C ARG A 694 8.36 -24.82 -15.70
N LEU A 695 7.22 -25.41 -15.45
CA LEU A 695 5.91 -24.75 -15.49
C LEU A 695 5.24 -24.86 -14.11
N GLY A 696 5.01 -23.73 -13.50
CA GLY A 696 4.23 -23.60 -12.26
C GLY A 696 2.86 -23.02 -12.54
N VAL A 697 1.81 -23.62 -12.02
CA VAL A 697 0.43 -23.13 -12.14
C VAL A 697 -0.19 -23.07 -10.75
N GLU A 698 -0.73 -21.93 -10.39
CA GLU A 698 -1.55 -21.74 -9.18
C GLU A 698 -2.90 -21.19 -9.59
N ALA A 699 -4.00 -21.76 -9.08
CA ALA A 699 -5.34 -21.21 -9.27
C ALA A 699 -6.16 -21.35 -8.00
N SER A 700 -7.06 -20.39 -7.77
CA SER A 700 -8.01 -20.41 -6.67
C SER A 700 -9.31 -19.71 -7.04
N VAL A 701 -10.38 -20.17 -6.40
CA VAL A 701 -11.70 -19.53 -6.40
C VAL A 701 -12.06 -19.19 -4.96
N TYR A 702 -12.76 -18.08 -4.77
CA TYR A 702 -13.19 -17.65 -3.44
C TYR A 702 -14.60 -17.07 -3.46
N PHE A 703 -15.26 -17.20 -2.32
CA PHE A 703 -16.52 -16.55 -2.01
C PHE A 703 -16.43 -15.95 -0.60
N ALA A 704 -16.65 -14.67 -0.50
CA ALA A 704 -16.60 -13.92 0.75
C ALA A 704 -17.91 -13.18 0.96
N ARG A 705 -18.55 -13.37 2.12
CA ARG A 705 -19.76 -12.66 2.55
C ARG A 705 -19.49 -11.87 3.81
N THR A 706 -19.65 -10.55 3.72
CA THR A 706 -19.68 -9.66 4.88
C THR A 706 -21.10 -9.53 5.37
N LYS A 707 -21.30 -9.78 6.66
CA LYS A 707 -22.54 -9.55 7.41
C LYS A 707 -22.31 -8.49 8.47
N ASP A 708 -23.39 -7.95 9.02
CA ASP A 708 -23.34 -6.86 10.01
C ASP A 708 -22.57 -5.64 9.47
N ALA A 709 -22.56 -5.44 8.13
CA ALA A 709 -21.91 -4.27 7.54
C ALA A 709 -22.55 -2.98 8.03
N ILE A 710 -21.69 -2.01 8.38
CA ILE A 710 -22.14 -0.75 9.00
C ILE A 710 -22.70 0.18 7.95
N VAL A 711 -23.97 0.57 8.15
CA VAL A 711 -24.71 1.47 7.26
C VAL A 711 -25.08 2.74 8.03
N PRO A 712 -24.79 3.94 7.50
CA PRO A 712 -25.21 5.20 8.11
C PRO A 712 -26.72 5.42 7.88
N LYS A 713 -27.54 5.22 8.92
CA LYS A 713 -29.00 5.40 8.90
C LYS A 713 -29.35 6.83 9.29
N LEU A 714 -30.02 7.56 8.39
CA LEU A 714 -30.58 8.87 8.72
C LEU A 714 -31.73 8.71 9.69
N LEU A 715 -31.67 9.46 10.78
CA LEU A 715 -32.76 9.54 11.77
C LEU A 715 -33.80 10.59 11.36
N PRO A 716 -35.06 10.46 11.80
CA PRO A 716 -36.05 11.50 11.59
C PRO A 716 -35.56 12.84 12.19
N PRO A 717 -35.85 13.99 11.57
CA PRO A 717 -35.46 15.31 12.09
C PRO A 717 -35.93 15.57 13.53
N SER A 718 -37.03 14.96 13.95
CA SER A 718 -37.55 15.02 15.32
C SER A 718 -36.62 14.41 16.39
N ALA A 719 -35.68 13.58 16.00
CA ALA A 719 -34.64 13.05 16.88
C ALA A 719 -33.58 14.11 17.28
N GLY A 720 -33.53 15.25 16.58
CA GLY A 720 -32.63 16.37 16.87
C GLY A 720 -31.20 16.20 16.35
N PHE A 721 -30.84 15.07 15.67
CA PHE A 721 -29.52 14.82 15.11
C PHE A 721 -29.48 15.18 13.63
N GLN A 722 -28.35 15.78 13.20
CA GLN A 722 -28.09 16.11 11.80
C GLN A 722 -27.22 15.06 11.11
N THR A 723 -26.52 14.21 11.87
CA THR A 723 -25.68 13.13 11.37
C THR A 723 -26.42 11.80 11.40
N ALA A 724 -26.00 10.87 10.54
CA ALA A 724 -26.56 9.53 10.49
C ALA A 724 -26.07 8.67 11.67
N GLN A 725 -26.90 7.76 12.14
CA GLN A 725 -26.55 6.73 13.11
C GLN A 725 -25.93 5.52 12.39
N ASN A 726 -24.76 5.07 12.82
CA ASN A 726 -24.17 3.84 12.32
C ASN A 726 -24.90 2.61 12.89
N VAL A 727 -25.37 1.71 12.01
CA VAL A 727 -26.11 0.49 12.37
C VAL A 727 -25.58 -0.72 11.59
N ASN A 728 -25.55 -1.89 12.23
CA ASN A 728 -25.10 -3.17 11.64
C ASN A 728 -26.26 -3.91 10.97
N VAL A 729 -26.58 -3.59 9.75
CA VAL A 729 -27.74 -4.16 9.05
C VAL A 729 -27.41 -4.61 7.62
N GLY A 730 -26.23 -4.27 7.11
CA GLY A 730 -25.87 -4.51 5.72
C GLY A 730 -25.24 -5.88 5.44
N ALA A 731 -25.33 -6.32 4.19
CA ALA A 731 -24.63 -7.49 3.69
C ALA A 731 -24.03 -7.25 2.30
N ILE A 732 -22.79 -7.73 2.09
CA ILE A 732 -22.03 -7.58 0.84
C ILE A 732 -21.44 -8.94 0.46
N ASP A 733 -21.57 -9.33 -0.81
CA ASP A 733 -20.90 -10.49 -1.40
C ASP A 733 -19.74 -10.06 -2.30
N ASN A 734 -18.65 -10.80 -2.21
CA ASN A 734 -17.52 -10.80 -3.14
C ASN A 734 -17.26 -12.22 -3.58
N HIS A 735 -17.19 -12.48 -4.87
CA HIS A 735 -16.74 -13.75 -5.40
C HIS A 735 -15.80 -13.52 -6.57
N GLY A 736 -14.81 -14.38 -6.68
CA GLY A 736 -13.81 -14.24 -7.71
C GLY A 736 -12.91 -15.44 -7.86
N TRP A 737 -11.97 -15.27 -8.76
CA TRP A 737 -10.96 -16.25 -9.07
C TRP A 737 -9.60 -15.59 -9.30
N GLU A 738 -8.55 -16.32 -9.06
CA GLU A 738 -7.16 -15.91 -9.23
C GLU A 738 -6.39 -17.04 -9.89
N ALA A 739 -5.53 -16.73 -10.87
CA ALA A 739 -4.66 -17.68 -11.52
C ALA A 739 -3.28 -17.09 -11.77
N SER A 740 -2.24 -17.86 -11.59
CA SER A 740 -0.88 -17.49 -11.98
C SER A 740 -0.18 -18.64 -12.69
N VAL A 741 0.58 -18.30 -13.71
CA VAL A 741 1.41 -19.22 -14.49
C VAL A 741 2.82 -18.66 -14.53
N ASN A 742 3.77 -19.41 -13.98
CA ASN A 742 5.19 -19.12 -14.07
C ASN A 742 5.83 -20.16 -14.98
N TYR A 743 6.48 -19.73 -16.05
CA TYR A 743 7.03 -20.64 -17.05
C TYR A 743 8.47 -20.27 -17.43
N LEU A 744 9.40 -21.20 -17.16
CA LEU A 744 10.75 -21.18 -17.68
C LEU A 744 10.75 -21.73 -19.12
N ALA A 745 10.44 -20.83 -20.08
CA ALA A 745 10.20 -21.21 -21.46
C ALA A 745 11.46 -21.75 -22.13
N VAL A 746 12.60 -21.08 -21.91
CA VAL A 746 13.91 -21.50 -22.42
C VAL A 746 14.93 -21.43 -21.28
N ALA A 747 15.74 -22.46 -21.12
CA ALA A 747 16.95 -22.46 -20.33
C ALA A 747 18.02 -23.24 -21.13
N HIS A 748 18.81 -22.52 -21.91
CA HIS A 748 19.79 -23.15 -22.80
C HIS A 748 21.10 -22.35 -22.87
N GLY A 749 22.18 -22.91 -22.34
CA GLY A 749 23.49 -22.25 -22.31
C GLY A 749 23.41 -20.93 -21.50
N ALA A 750 23.75 -19.82 -22.16
CA ALA A 750 23.73 -18.49 -21.55
C ALA A 750 22.39 -17.78 -21.66
N PHE A 751 21.39 -18.38 -22.31
CA PHE A 751 20.08 -17.75 -22.54
C PHE A 751 18.99 -18.39 -21.73
N ASP A 752 18.30 -17.54 -20.91
CA ASP A 752 17.11 -17.90 -20.17
C ASP A 752 15.95 -16.99 -20.56
N TRP A 753 14.75 -17.56 -20.72
CA TRP A 753 13.51 -16.83 -20.86
C TRP A 753 12.49 -17.33 -19.84
N THR A 754 12.08 -16.46 -18.94
CA THR A 754 11.02 -16.71 -17.96
C THR A 754 9.83 -15.79 -18.24
N THR A 755 8.63 -16.35 -18.25
CA THR A 755 7.37 -15.61 -18.36
C THR A 755 6.50 -15.85 -17.15
N ASN A 756 5.81 -14.79 -16.70
CA ASN A 756 4.91 -14.81 -15.54
C ASN A 756 3.58 -14.20 -15.96
N LEU A 757 2.55 -15.01 -16.04
CA LEU A 757 1.17 -14.56 -16.30
C LEU A 757 0.38 -14.59 -15.00
N ARG A 758 -0.31 -13.50 -14.68
CA ARG A 758 -1.23 -13.42 -13.56
C ARG A 758 -2.57 -12.89 -14.04
N LEU A 759 -3.63 -13.53 -13.60
CA LEU A 759 -5.00 -13.21 -13.98
C LEU A 759 -5.84 -13.21 -12.71
N ASP A 760 -6.73 -12.26 -12.57
CA ASP A 760 -7.73 -12.26 -11.51
C ASP A 760 -9.04 -11.59 -11.95
N GLY A 761 -10.11 -12.03 -11.34
CA GLY A 761 -11.43 -11.44 -11.52
C GLY A 761 -12.18 -11.39 -10.19
N ASN A 762 -12.94 -10.30 -10.00
CA ASN A 762 -13.79 -10.13 -8.81
C ASN A 762 -15.13 -9.51 -9.18
N HIS A 763 -16.20 -10.02 -8.58
CA HIS A 763 -17.56 -9.46 -8.63
C HIS A 763 -18.01 -9.12 -7.21
N ASN A 764 -18.41 -7.85 -7.04
CA ASN A 764 -18.93 -7.30 -5.78
C ASN A 764 -20.41 -7.03 -5.90
N LYS A 765 -21.20 -7.32 -4.86
CA LYS A 765 -22.63 -7.11 -4.85
C LYS A 765 -23.16 -6.76 -3.46
N VAL A 766 -23.94 -5.70 -3.37
CA VAL A 766 -24.74 -5.38 -2.18
C VAL A 766 -25.93 -6.35 -2.12
N ILE A 767 -26.06 -7.06 -1.01
CA ILE A 767 -27.10 -8.08 -0.82
C ILE A 767 -28.26 -7.51 0.00
N ASP A 768 -27.95 -6.72 1.01
CA ASP A 768 -28.95 -6.16 1.92
C ASP A 768 -28.44 -4.83 2.51
N LEU A 769 -29.39 -3.93 2.78
CA LEU A 769 -29.16 -2.65 3.47
C LEU A 769 -30.02 -2.53 4.73
N GLY A 770 -30.71 -3.61 5.15
CA GLY A 770 -31.59 -3.63 6.32
C GLY A 770 -32.78 -2.65 6.22
N GLY A 771 -33.23 -2.37 5.01
CA GLY A 771 -34.30 -1.39 4.77
C GLY A 771 -33.89 0.08 4.94
N VAL A 772 -32.61 0.36 5.16
CA VAL A 772 -32.09 1.73 5.25
C VAL A 772 -32.02 2.35 3.85
N LEU A 773 -32.64 3.49 3.69
CA LEU A 773 -32.48 4.33 2.50
C LEU A 773 -31.23 5.20 2.70
N LEU A 774 -30.22 4.96 1.88
CA LEU A 774 -29.03 5.80 1.86
C LEU A 774 -29.28 7.04 1.02
N SER A 775 -28.93 8.20 1.54
CA SER A 775 -28.96 9.46 0.80
C SER A 775 -27.91 9.39 -0.31
N GLY A 776 -28.36 9.47 -1.55
CA GLY A 776 -27.52 9.30 -2.72
C GLY A 776 -27.62 7.90 -3.33
N THR A 777 -27.33 7.79 -4.61
CA THR A 777 -27.60 6.60 -5.41
C THR A 777 -26.48 5.61 -5.52
N ALA A 778 -25.32 5.87 -4.89
CA ALA A 778 -24.10 5.10 -5.10
C ALA A 778 -24.14 3.67 -4.50
N ILE A 779 -25.05 3.39 -3.55
CA ILE A 779 -25.17 2.09 -2.89
C ILE A 779 -26.60 1.59 -3.01
N GLN A 780 -26.82 0.54 -3.79
CA GLN A 780 -28.14 -0.08 -4.01
C GLN A 780 -28.02 -1.60 -3.98
N VAL A 781 -29.06 -2.26 -3.43
CA VAL A 781 -29.15 -3.73 -3.43
C VAL A 781 -29.16 -4.28 -4.85
N GLY A 782 -28.37 -5.33 -5.10
CA GLY A 782 -28.24 -5.96 -6.39
C GLY A 782 -27.06 -5.45 -7.23
N TYR A 783 -26.44 -4.34 -6.84
CA TYR A 783 -25.34 -3.69 -7.58
C TYR A 783 -24.05 -3.67 -6.74
N PRO A 784 -22.89 -3.39 -7.36
CA PRO A 784 -21.63 -3.24 -6.63
C PRO A 784 -21.68 -2.08 -5.63
N VAL A 785 -20.95 -2.21 -4.53
CA VAL A 785 -20.70 -1.09 -3.60
C VAL A 785 -20.08 0.07 -4.39
N GLN A 786 -20.68 1.27 -4.26
CA GLN A 786 -20.24 2.48 -5.00
C GLN A 786 -20.38 2.36 -6.53
N GLY A 787 -21.35 1.61 -7.03
CA GLY A 787 -21.69 1.56 -8.46
C GLY A 787 -21.82 2.97 -9.06
N ILE A 788 -21.37 3.13 -10.28
CA ILE A 788 -21.52 4.41 -11.00
C ILE A 788 -22.91 4.50 -11.61
N TRP A 789 -23.53 5.64 -11.39
CA TRP A 789 -24.91 5.92 -11.82
C TRP A 789 -24.94 7.20 -12.65
N THR A 790 -25.82 7.25 -13.64
CA THR A 790 -26.03 8.41 -14.52
C THR A 790 -27.51 8.63 -14.79
N LEU A 791 -27.84 9.86 -15.14
CA LEU A 791 -29.19 10.21 -15.58
C LEU A 791 -29.26 10.12 -17.12
N PRO A 792 -29.92 9.12 -17.70
CA PRO A 792 -29.96 8.95 -19.15
C PRO A 792 -30.78 10.05 -19.84
N MET A 793 -30.45 10.32 -21.10
CA MET A 793 -31.19 11.20 -21.95
C MET A 793 -32.58 10.59 -22.28
N THR A 794 -33.62 11.38 -22.15
CA THR A 794 -35.00 10.98 -22.43
C THR A 794 -35.61 11.72 -23.62
N GLY A 795 -34.99 12.80 -24.05
CA GLY A 795 -35.47 13.54 -25.20
C GLY A 795 -34.48 14.55 -25.77
N TYR A 796 -34.72 14.91 -27.02
CA TYR A 796 -33.96 15.88 -27.78
C TYR A 796 -34.93 16.74 -28.63
N SER A 797 -34.74 18.05 -28.62
CA SER A 797 -35.48 19.00 -29.44
C SER A 797 -34.50 19.95 -30.15
N PRO A 798 -34.44 19.92 -31.48
CA PRO A 798 -33.51 20.76 -32.22
C PRO A 798 -33.88 22.26 -32.20
N THR A 799 -35.10 22.61 -31.81
CA THR A 799 -35.61 23.98 -31.83
C THR A 799 -35.87 24.57 -30.46
N ALA A 800 -36.01 23.75 -29.41
CA ALA A 800 -36.22 24.26 -28.08
C ALA A 800 -34.90 24.83 -27.47
N ILE A 801 -35.03 25.84 -26.61
CA ILE A 801 -33.87 26.52 -25.98
C ILE A 801 -33.29 25.65 -24.89
N GLY A 802 -31.98 25.41 -24.95
CA GLY A 802 -31.20 24.65 -24.00
C GLY A 802 -30.58 25.53 -22.88
N ALA A 803 -29.65 24.95 -22.15
CA ALA A 803 -29.05 25.54 -20.94
C ALA A 803 -28.27 26.83 -21.21
N ASN A 804 -27.74 27.03 -22.43
CA ASN A 804 -26.99 28.25 -22.80
C ASN A 804 -27.89 29.36 -23.39
N GLY A 805 -29.19 29.22 -23.33
CA GLY A 805 -30.14 30.16 -23.91
C GLY A 805 -30.33 30.05 -25.45
N ARG A 806 -29.81 28.98 -26.07
CA ARG A 806 -29.89 28.68 -27.52
C ARG A 806 -30.34 27.25 -27.76
N ALA A 807 -30.91 26.97 -28.94
CA ALA A 807 -31.22 25.60 -29.36
C ALA A 807 -29.95 24.81 -29.70
N PRO A 808 -29.92 23.48 -29.54
CA PRO A 808 -31.04 22.62 -29.14
C PRO A 808 -31.19 22.43 -27.63
N ASN A 809 -32.24 21.80 -27.19
CA ASN A 809 -32.48 21.38 -25.83
C ASN A 809 -32.44 19.84 -25.70
N PHE A 810 -31.99 19.39 -24.55
CA PHE A 810 -31.97 17.99 -24.12
C PHE A 810 -32.79 17.83 -22.84
N THR A 811 -33.39 16.69 -22.65
CA THR A 811 -34.07 16.33 -21.42
C THR A 811 -33.46 15.05 -20.86
N ARG A 812 -33.40 14.96 -19.55
CA ARG A 812 -32.86 13.78 -18.85
C ARG A 812 -33.89 13.15 -17.93
N SER A 813 -33.73 11.87 -17.67
CA SER A 813 -34.54 11.14 -16.69
C SER A 813 -34.37 11.77 -15.29
N SER A 814 -35.43 11.66 -14.48
CA SER A 814 -35.31 11.90 -13.01
C SER A 814 -34.81 10.67 -12.24
N THR A 815 -34.73 9.51 -12.92
CA THR A 815 -34.29 8.25 -12.30
C THR A 815 -32.90 7.89 -12.80
N ASN A 816 -31.98 7.62 -11.88
CA ASN A 816 -30.66 7.15 -12.20
C ASN A 816 -30.67 5.75 -12.80
N GLN A 817 -29.81 5.53 -13.78
CA GLN A 817 -29.52 4.24 -14.40
C GLN A 817 -28.08 3.81 -14.02
N TYR A 818 -27.93 2.52 -13.73
CA TYR A 818 -26.61 1.95 -13.45
C TYR A 818 -25.73 1.94 -14.71
N ALA A 819 -24.54 2.53 -14.60
CA ALA A 819 -23.60 2.65 -15.71
C ALA A 819 -22.47 1.60 -15.65
N GLY A 820 -22.09 1.13 -14.45
CA GLY A 820 -21.07 0.09 -14.33
C GLY A 820 -20.36 0.07 -12.97
N PRO A 821 -19.49 -0.92 -12.73
CA PRO A 821 -18.72 -1.04 -11.49
C PRO A 821 -17.56 -0.04 -11.47
N PRO A 822 -17.17 0.47 -10.28
CA PRO A 822 -16.07 1.42 -10.14
C PRO A 822 -14.69 0.76 -10.19
N LEU A 823 -14.61 -0.54 -9.92
CA LEU A 823 -13.38 -1.33 -9.92
C LEU A 823 -13.37 -2.33 -11.08
N PRO A 824 -12.19 -2.63 -11.67
CA PRO A 824 -12.08 -3.63 -12.72
C PRO A 824 -12.60 -4.99 -12.26
N THR A 825 -13.37 -5.63 -13.13
CA THR A 825 -13.88 -6.99 -12.92
C THR A 825 -12.91 -8.05 -13.44
N PHE A 826 -11.91 -7.64 -14.23
CA PHE A 826 -10.85 -8.48 -14.76
C PHE A 826 -9.53 -7.72 -14.79
N ASN A 827 -8.47 -8.34 -14.26
CA ASN A 827 -7.10 -7.86 -14.33
C ASN A 827 -6.20 -8.95 -14.91
N ALA A 828 -5.20 -8.52 -15.70
CA ALA A 828 -4.16 -9.39 -16.20
C ALA A 828 -2.80 -8.70 -16.11
N SER A 829 -1.75 -9.47 -15.86
CA SER A 829 -0.37 -9.00 -15.97
C SER A 829 0.51 -10.07 -16.61
N LEU A 830 1.37 -9.65 -17.54
CA LEU A 830 2.32 -10.51 -18.24
C LEU A 830 3.72 -9.93 -18.10
N GLY A 831 4.54 -10.58 -17.30
CA GLY A 831 5.96 -10.26 -17.12
C GLY A 831 6.83 -11.20 -17.92
N ASN A 832 7.82 -10.67 -18.64
CA ASN A 832 8.83 -11.45 -19.34
C ASN A 832 10.22 -11.01 -18.92
N THR A 833 11.07 -11.97 -18.60
CA THR A 833 12.48 -11.76 -18.31
C THR A 833 13.30 -12.57 -19.31
N PHE A 834 14.15 -11.89 -20.06
CA PHE A 834 15.13 -12.49 -20.98
C PHE A 834 16.51 -12.21 -20.43
N ARG A 835 17.28 -13.26 -20.19
CA ARG A 835 18.67 -13.15 -19.75
C ARG A 835 19.60 -13.77 -20.79
N TYR A 836 20.66 -13.06 -21.14
CA TYR A 836 21.73 -13.57 -21.98
C TYR A 836 23.09 -13.22 -21.35
N GLY A 837 23.72 -14.21 -20.72
CA GLY A 837 24.93 -14.00 -19.94
C GLY A 837 24.72 -12.93 -18.85
N ASN A 838 25.41 -11.80 -18.96
CA ASN A 838 25.34 -10.69 -18.00
C ASN A 838 24.25 -9.64 -18.32
N LEU A 839 23.55 -9.79 -19.44
CA LEU A 839 22.51 -8.87 -19.88
C LEU A 839 21.14 -9.43 -19.53
N GLN A 840 20.26 -8.61 -18.95
CA GLN A 840 18.89 -8.95 -18.65
C GLN A 840 17.93 -7.88 -19.19
N PHE A 841 16.97 -8.30 -20.00
CA PHE A 841 15.82 -7.47 -20.38
C PHE A 841 14.57 -7.94 -19.66
N TYR A 842 13.81 -6.99 -19.13
CA TYR A 842 12.55 -7.25 -18.45
C TYR A 842 11.44 -6.33 -18.97
N ALA A 843 10.23 -6.87 -19.13
CA ALA A 843 9.04 -6.10 -19.49
C ALA A 843 7.81 -6.64 -18.75
N LEU A 844 6.98 -5.74 -18.24
CA LEU A 844 5.71 -6.03 -17.58
C LEU A 844 4.58 -5.26 -18.27
N VAL A 845 3.63 -5.99 -18.82
CA VAL A 845 2.40 -5.45 -19.39
C VAL A 845 1.24 -5.77 -18.44
N THR A 846 0.38 -4.79 -18.19
CA THR A 846 -0.84 -4.96 -17.39
C THR A 846 -2.07 -4.58 -18.18
N MET A 847 -3.19 -5.23 -17.90
CA MET A 847 -4.50 -4.96 -18.46
C MET A 847 -5.55 -4.91 -17.35
N GLU A 848 -6.39 -3.90 -17.35
CA GLU A 848 -7.57 -3.76 -16.48
C GLU A 848 -8.80 -3.61 -17.36
N ARG A 849 -9.91 -4.33 -17.06
CA ARG A 849 -11.15 -4.29 -17.82
C ARG A 849 -12.40 -4.36 -16.95
N GLY A 850 -13.50 -3.84 -17.50
CA GLY A 850 -14.85 -3.96 -16.98
C GLY A 850 -15.21 -2.96 -15.90
N ALA A 851 -14.44 -1.88 -15.73
CA ALA A 851 -14.78 -0.77 -14.85
C ALA A 851 -15.13 0.48 -15.62
N VAL A 852 -15.93 1.35 -14.99
CA VAL A 852 -16.24 2.70 -15.46
C VAL A 852 -15.93 3.72 -14.39
N PHE A 853 -15.78 4.98 -14.78
CA PHE A 853 -15.64 6.08 -13.84
C PHE A 853 -16.38 7.33 -14.33
N GLN A 854 -16.71 8.20 -13.37
CA GLN A 854 -17.28 9.50 -13.67
C GLN A 854 -16.14 10.45 -14.06
N ASN A 855 -16.14 10.91 -15.30
CA ASN A 855 -15.21 11.90 -15.83
C ASN A 855 -15.80 13.30 -15.70
N SER A 856 -15.64 13.93 -14.54
CA SER A 856 -16.23 15.25 -14.30
C SER A 856 -15.47 16.39 -15.02
N ASP A 857 -14.24 16.17 -15.47
CA ASP A 857 -13.47 17.18 -16.24
C ASP A 857 -14.12 17.50 -17.60
N ARG A 858 -14.65 16.48 -18.31
CA ARG A 858 -15.21 16.65 -19.65
C ARG A 858 -16.42 17.58 -19.69
N PRO A 859 -17.52 17.33 -18.94
CA PRO A 859 -18.66 18.23 -18.91
C PRO A 859 -18.31 19.60 -18.32
N TYR A 860 -17.44 19.64 -17.31
CA TYR A 860 -17.06 20.88 -16.66
C TYR A 860 -16.29 21.80 -17.60
N ARG A 861 -15.32 21.27 -18.31
CA ARG A 861 -14.51 21.97 -19.30
C ARG A 861 -15.37 22.52 -20.46
N THR A 862 -16.37 21.74 -20.90
CA THR A 862 -17.33 22.19 -21.91
C THR A 862 -18.18 23.36 -21.41
N ARG A 863 -18.67 23.29 -20.16
CA ARG A 863 -19.44 24.39 -19.55
C ARG A 863 -18.63 25.68 -19.37
N GLN A 864 -17.31 25.57 -19.22
CA GLN A 864 -16.42 26.73 -19.22
C GLN A 864 -16.10 27.25 -20.63
N GLY A 865 -16.54 26.55 -21.68
CA GLY A 865 -16.24 26.91 -23.07
C GLY A 865 -14.80 26.60 -23.50
N GLY A 866 -14.10 25.74 -22.77
CA GLY A 866 -12.69 25.40 -23.00
C GLY A 866 -12.44 24.01 -23.59
N ALA A 867 -13.48 23.20 -23.83
CA ALA A 867 -13.31 21.87 -24.40
C ALA A 867 -12.99 21.91 -25.90
N ASP A 868 -12.02 21.12 -26.36
CA ASP A 868 -11.69 21.01 -27.79
C ASP A 868 -12.89 20.57 -28.60
N GLU A 869 -13.73 19.66 -28.07
CA GLU A 869 -14.97 19.19 -28.66
C GLU A 869 -16.05 20.28 -28.81
N TYR A 870 -15.96 21.39 -28.07
CA TYR A 870 -16.78 22.58 -28.20
C TYR A 870 -16.12 23.60 -29.15
N LEU A 871 -14.84 23.90 -28.93
CA LEU A 871 -14.09 24.94 -29.63
C LEU A 871 -13.98 24.69 -31.14
N GLN A 872 -13.86 23.41 -31.55
CA GLN A 872 -13.76 23.02 -32.97
C GLN A 872 -15.00 23.35 -33.79
N PHE A 873 -16.16 23.55 -33.15
CA PHE A 873 -17.41 23.85 -33.78
C PHE A 873 -17.80 25.33 -33.70
N LEU A 874 -16.90 26.20 -33.27
CA LEU A 874 -17.13 27.64 -33.34
C LEU A 874 -17.09 28.12 -34.79
N ASN A 875 -17.91 29.13 -35.11
CA ASN A 875 -17.88 29.84 -36.39
C ASN A 875 -16.54 30.59 -36.53
N SER A 876 -16.21 31.04 -37.73
CA SER A 876 -14.96 31.81 -38.01
C SER A 876 -14.88 33.12 -37.25
N ASP A 877 -15.99 33.71 -36.83
CA ASP A 877 -16.09 34.90 -35.99
C ASP A 877 -15.99 34.59 -34.47
N GLY A 878 -15.83 33.28 -34.12
CA GLY A 878 -15.78 32.84 -32.75
C GLY A 878 -17.13 32.70 -32.06
N THR A 879 -18.24 32.91 -32.74
CA THR A 879 -19.58 32.63 -32.18
C THR A 879 -19.89 31.14 -32.21
N PRO A 880 -20.67 30.62 -31.26
CA PRO A 880 -21.07 29.22 -31.26
C PRO A 880 -21.91 28.87 -32.47
N SER A 881 -21.58 27.78 -33.19
CA SER A 881 -22.46 27.15 -34.16
C SER A 881 -23.51 26.30 -33.47
N PHE A 882 -24.48 25.77 -34.22
CA PHE A 882 -25.48 24.83 -33.71
C PHE A 882 -24.83 23.56 -33.09
N GLN A 883 -23.73 23.08 -33.68
CA GLN A 883 -22.98 21.95 -33.12
C GLN A 883 -22.31 22.30 -31.79
N ALA A 884 -21.67 23.50 -31.68
CA ALA A 884 -21.09 23.97 -30.43
C ALA A 884 -22.18 24.10 -29.34
N ASP A 885 -23.34 24.70 -29.68
CA ASP A 885 -24.47 24.83 -28.77
C ASP A 885 -25.01 23.44 -28.34
N SER A 886 -25.04 22.47 -29.27
CA SER A 886 -25.43 21.08 -28.97
C SER A 886 -24.49 20.44 -27.96
N VAL A 887 -23.18 20.53 -28.14
CA VAL A 887 -22.16 19.99 -27.25
C VAL A 887 -22.28 20.65 -25.87
N PHE A 888 -22.42 21.98 -25.82
CA PHE A 888 -22.55 22.73 -24.55
C PHE A 888 -23.82 22.31 -23.79
N ASN A 889 -24.98 22.30 -24.46
CA ASN A 889 -26.27 22.00 -23.83
C ASN A 889 -26.34 20.55 -23.36
N TYR A 890 -25.78 19.59 -24.12
CA TYR A 890 -25.65 18.20 -23.70
C TYR A 890 -24.85 18.08 -22.39
N TRP A 891 -23.61 18.56 -22.36
CA TRP A 891 -22.75 18.44 -21.19
C TRP A 891 -23.14 19.36 -20.02
N SER A 892 -24.04 20.28 -20.22
CA SER A 892 -24.67 21.06 -19.15
C SER A 892 -25.66 20.25 -18.32
N LEU A 893 -26.20 19.17 -18.89
CA LEU A 893 -27.21 18.32 -18.26
C LEU A 893 -26.69 16.95 -17.85
N PHE A 894 -25.69 16.41 -18.56
CA PHE A 894 -25.21 15.03 -18.36
C PHE A 894 -23.83 14.98 -17.73
N ASP A 895 -23.60 13.94 -16.93
CA ASP A 895 -22.29 13.57 -16.47
C ASP A 895 -21.62 12.63 -17.46
N ALA A 896 -20.32 12.79 -17.68
CA ALA A 896 -19.56 11.87 -18.52
C ALA A 896 -19.22 10.61 -17.70
N VAL A 897 -19.52 9.45 -18.24
CA VAL A 897 -19.07 8.14 -17.72
C VAL A 897 -18.23 7.49 -18.80
N ASP A 898 -16.96 7.30 -18.50
CA ASP A 898 -15.98 6.71 -19.41
C ASP A 898 -15.55 5.31 -18.93
N SER A 899 -15.11 4.46 -19.89
CA SER A 899 -14.49 3.18 -19.58
C SER A 899 -13.13 3.39 -18.91
N ARG A 900 -12.82 2.56 -17.92
CA ARG A 900 -11.49 2.45 -17.30
C ARG A 900 -10.61 1.39 -17.96
N ASP A 901 -11.09 0.74 -19.00
CA ASP A 901 -10.34 -0.29 -19.69
C ASP A 901 -9.03 0.26 -20.23
N ASN A 902 -7.95 -0.38 -19.86
CA ASN A 902 -6.63 0.03 -20.30
C ASN A 902 -5.64 -1.14 -20.37
N VAL A 903 -4.65 -0.99 -21.24
CA VAL A 903 -3.45 -1.84 -21.31
C VAL A 903 -2.24 -0.93 -21.14
N ARG A 904 -1.26 -1.32 -20.30
CA ARG A 904 -0.08 -0.51 -19.99
C ARG A 904 1.20 -1.34 -20.12
N LEU A 905 2.21 -0.80 -20.80
CA LEU A 905 3.59 -1.18 -20.58
C LEU A 905 4.03 -0.54 -19.27
N ARG A 906 3.82 -1.30 -18.17
CA ARG A 906 3.97 -0.79 -16.81
C ARG A 906 5.42 -0.65 -16.41
N GLU A 907 6.24 -1.62 -16.77
CA GLU A 907 7.67 -1.65 -16.47
C GLU A 907 8.44 -2.17 -17.69
N VAL A 908 9.57 -1.57 -17.99
CA VAL A 908 10.55 -2.07 -18.96
C VAL A 908 11.94 -1.72 -18.46
N SER A 909 12.88 -2.64 -18.54
CA SER A 909 14.26 -2.38 -18.15
C SER A 909 15.29 -3.20 -18.92
N LEU A 910 16.50 -2.66 -18.94
CA LEU A 910 17.70 -3.34 -19.40
C LEU A 910 18.75 -3.24 -18.31
N SER A 911 19.19 -4.39 -17.81
CA SER A 911 20.20 -4.49 -16.75
C SER A 911 21.45 -5.19 -17.27
N TYR A 912 22.61 -4.68 -16.91
CA TYR A 912 23.91 -5.26 -17.22
C TYR A 912 24.73 -5.47 -15.97
N THR A 913 25.09 -6.72 -15.68
CA THR A 913 26.00 -7.06 -14.57
C THR A 913 27.44 -6.99 -15.08
N ILE A 914 28.24 -6.13 -14.49
CA ILE A 914 29.64 -5.93 -14.90
C ILE A 914 30.44 -7.20 -14.56
N PRO A 915 31.13 -7.83 -15.52
CA PRO A 915 31.92 -9.02 -15.25
C PRO A 915 33.05 -8.76 -14.24
N GLU A 916 33.25 -9.68 -13.31
CA GLU A 916 34.22 -9.56 -12.21
C GLU A 916 35.65 -9.24 -12.70
N ARG A 917 36.06 -9.71 -13.87
CA ARG A 917 37.37 -9.38 -14.48
C ARG A 917 37.63 -7.88 -14.63
N PHE A 918 36.59 -7.07 -14.83
CA PHE A 918 36.71 -5.61 -14.91
C PHE A 918 36.75 -4.95 -13.53
N LEU A 919 36.23 -5.61 -12.54
CA LEU A 919 36.18 -5.14 -11.14
C LEU A 919 37.38 -5.64 -10.31
N ALA A 920 38.16 -6.60 -10.80
CA ALA A 920 39.23 -7.27 -10.04
C ALA A 920 40.33 -6.32 -9.52
N ARG A 921 40.48 -5.12 -10.10
CA ARG A 921 41.40 -4.07 -9.63
C ARG A 921 40.76 -3.03 -8.71
N THR A 922 39.46 -3.17 -8.47
CA THR A 922 38.69 -2.34 -7.57
C THR A 922 38.27 -3.18 -6.35
N ASN A 923 37.91 -2.54 -5.26
CA ASN A 923 37.30 -3.26 -4.13
C ASN A 923 35.80 -3.52 -4.35
N LEU A 924 35.28 -3.28 -5.57
CA LEU A 924 33.87 -3.48 -5.90
C LEU A 924 33.63 -4.96 -6.21
N GLY A 925 32.60 -5.53 -5.60
CA GLY A 925 32.08 -6.85 -5.93
C GLY A 925 31.06 -6.79 -7.08
N ARG A 926 29.99 -7.62 -6.98
CA ARG A 926 28.95 -7.65 -8.03
C ARG A 926 28.36 -6.25 -8.22
N THR A 927 28.54 -5.69 -9.40
CA THR A 927 28.03 -4.38 -9.80
C THR A 927 27.07 -4.53 -10.98
N GLN A 928 25.86 -3.97 -10.84
CA GLN A 928 24.81 -3.98 -11.86
C GLN A 928 24.45 -2.55 -12.25
N LEU A 929 24.30 -2.31 -13.53
CA LEU A 929 23.77 -1.07 -14.12
C LEU A 929 22.40 -1.37 -14.71
N THR A 930 21.37 -0.58 -14.38
CA THR A 930 20.01 -0.77 -14.86
C THR A 930 19.45 0.54 -15.42
N VAL A 931 18.96 0.48 -16.67
CA VAL A 931 18.12 1.53 -17.25
C VAL A 931 16.68 1.02 -17.23
N SER A 932 15.75 1.81 -16.66
CA SER A 932 14.36 1.39 -16.57
C SER A 932 13.38 2.53 -16.89
N GLY A 933 12.22 2.13 -17.39
CA GLY A 933 11.06 2.99 -17.61
C GLY A 933 9.81 2.41 -16.96
N GLN A 934 8.97 3.28 -16.39
CA GLN A 934 7.70 2.88 -15.80
C GLN A 934 6.57 3.73 -16.34
N ASN A 935 5.37 3.14 -16.48
CA ASN A 935 4.21 3.75 -17.12
C ASN A 935 4.55 4.36 -18.51
N VAL A 936 5.40 3.67 -19.28
CA VAL A 936 6.00 4.24 -20.50
C VAL A 936 4.96 4.46 -21.58
N ILE A 937 4.08 3.47 -21.78
CA ILE A 937 3.02 3.51 -22.80
C ILE A 937 1.76 2.91 -22.18
N TRP A 938 0.61 3.50 -22.52
CA TRP A 938 -0.67 2.87 -22.27
C TRP A 938 -1.65 3.13 -23.42
N TRP A 939 -2.59 2.22 -23.59
CA TRP A 939 -3.67 2.26 -24.53
C TRP A 939 -4.98 2.19 -23.76
N ASP A 940 -5.87 3.11 -24.02
CA ASP A 940 -7.19 3.22 -23.41
C ASP A 940 -8.21 3.77 -24.41
N HIS A 941 -9.48 3.70 -24.06
CA HIS A 941 -10.61 4.28 -24.80
C HIS A 941 -11.27 5.42 -24.01
N CYS A 942 -10.58 5.93 -23.00
CA CYS A 942 -11.09 7.00 -22.17
C CYS A 942 -10.92 8.37 -22.85
N HIS A 943 -11.95 9.21 -22.78
CA HIS A 943 -11.85 10.64 -23.12
C HIS A 943 -11.29 11.44 -21.94
N CYS A 944 -10.31 10.92 -21.26
CA CYS A 944 -9.69 11.43 -20.06
C CYS A 944 -8.17 11.49 -20.19
N VAL A 945 -7.49 12.07 -19.22
CA VAL A 945 -6.03 12.11 -19.18
C VAL A 945 -5.43 10.77 -18.76
N ASP A 946 -6.05 10.10 -17.79
CA ASP A 946 -5.68 8.76 -17.32
C ASP A 946 -6.89 8.06 -16.69
N PRO A 947 -7.30 6.86 -17.16
CA PRO A 947 -8.45 6.13 -16.61
C PRO A 947 -8.29 5.69 -15.16
N ASN A 948 -7.08 5.73 -14.61
CA ASN A 948 -6.80 5.36 -13.21
C ASN A 948 -6.81 6.55 -12.24
N MET A 949 -7.07 7.76 -12.72
CA MET A 949 -7.20 8.94 -11.86
C MET A 949 -8.33 8.78 -10.84
N ASN A 950 -8.08 9.31 -9.64
CA ASN A 950 -9.06 9.41 -8.59
C ASN A 950 -8.76 10.62 -7.70
N TRP A 951 -9.66 11.62 -7.67
CA TRP A 951 -9.45 12.82 -6.84
C TRP A 951 -9.77 12.59 -5.36
N ALA A 952 -10.56 11.55 -5.04
CA ALA A 952 -11.11 11.37 -3.71
C ALA A 952 -10.16 10.65 -2.72
N GLY A 953 -8.92 10.35 -3.14
CA GLY A 953 -7.93 9.71 -2.26
C GLY A 953 -8.04 8.19 -2.16
N GLY A 954 -7.15 7.57 -1.38
CA GLY A 954 -7.03 6.11 -1.27
C GLY A 954 -8.03 5.44 -0.33
N ASP A 955 -8.59 6.18 0.64
CA ASP A 955 -9.51 5.65 1.64
C ASP A 955 -10.97 6.01 1.37
N ALA A 956 -11.21 6.92 0.42
CA ALA A 956 -12.49 7.53 0.22
C ALA A 956 -13.45 6.69 -0.62
N PHE A 957 -14.75 6.95 -0.42
CA PHE A 957 -15.86 6.40 -1.19
C PHE A 957 -15.91 6.85 -2.66
N GLY A 958 -14.96 7.61 -3.15
CA GLY A 958 -14.95 8.17 -4.51
C GLY A 958 -13.97 7.50 -5.46
N VAL A 959 -13.80 6.18 -5.40
CA VAL A 959 -12.74 5.43 -6.14
C VAL A 959 -12.80 5.51 -7.67
N ALA A 960 -13.79 6.16 -8.24
CA ALA A 960 -13.96 6.21 -9.69
C ALA A 960 -14.47 7.58 -10.16
N ASN A 961 -13.82 8.65 -9.69
CA ASN A 961 -14.10 10.01 -10.16
C ASN A 961 -12.82 10.73 -10.57
N GLY A 962 -12.73 11.11 -11.85
CA GLY A 962 -11.67 11.94 -12.41
C GLY A 962 -12.11 13.40 -12.49
N PHE A 963 -11.68 14.24 -11.55
CA PHE A 963 -11.94 15.67 -11.60
C PHE A 963 -10.73 16.44 -11.08
N LEU A 964 -10.13 17.26 -11.95
CA LEU A 964 -8.98 18.13 -11.66
C LEU A 964 -7.75 17.36 -11.10
N ALA A 965 -7.73 16.04 -11.27
CA ALA A 965 -6.66 15.19 -10.79
C ALA A 965 -5.49 15.16 -11.78
N GLN A 966 -4.28 15.07 -11.25
CA GLN A 966 -3.08 14.89 -12.07
C GLN A 966 -2.86 13.40 -12.35
N PRO A 967 -2.56 13.00 -13.62
CA PRO A 967 -2.27 11.61 -13.95
C PRO A 967 -0.91 11.16 -13.45
N ALA A 968 -0.73 9.82 -13.30
CA ALA A 968 0.55 9.25 -12.94
C ALA A 968 1.62 9.53 -14.03
N PRO A 969 2.85 9.96 -13.66
CA PRO A 969 3.89 10.27 -14.62
C PRO A 969 4.52 9.01 -15.22
N ARG A 970 5.15 9.16 -16.37
CA ARG A 970 6.20 8.27 -16.86
C ARG A 970 7.44 8.49 -16.03
N GLN A 971 8.12 7.43 -15.66
CA GLN A 971 9.35 7.51 -14.87
C GLN A 971 10.49 6.86 -15.63
N TYR A 972 11.62 7.53 -15.72
CA TYR A 972 12.83 7.03 -16.38
C TYR A 972 13.97 7.06 -15.38
N ARG A 973 14.64 5.94 -15.16
CA ARG A 973 15.66 5.77 -14.14
C ARG A 973 16.91 5.10 -14.70
N LEU A 974 18.07 5.56 -14.22
CA LEU A 974 19.37 4.91 -14.35
C LEU A 974 19.85 4.58 -12.94
N ALA A 975 20.05 3.30 -12.66
CA ALA A 975 20.49 2.84 -11.35
C ALA A 975 21.80 2.08 -11.44
N ILE A 976 22.69 2.31 -10.47
CA ILE A 976 23.88 1.50 -10.23
C ILE A 976 23.75 0.87 -8.84
N ARG A 977 23.98 -0.43 -8.73
CA ARG A 977 24.01 -1.18 -7.47
C ARG A 977 25.30 -1.95 -7.39
N THR A 978 26.04 -1.80 -6.31
CA THR A 978 27.30 -2.51 -6.08
C THR A 978 27.37 -3.05 -4.66
N ARG A 979 28.10 -4.15 -4.49
CA ARG A 979 28.44 -4.73 -3.17
C ARG A 979 29.95 -4.88 -3.05
N PHE A 980 30.51 -4.76 -1.86
CA PHE A 980 31.92 -4.88 -1.57
C PHE A 980 32.18 -5.24 -0.10
#